data_d59481aed502e6759ca6fda33f0a4499
#
_entry.id   d59481aed502e6759ca6fda33f0a4499
#
_cell.length_a   1.000
_cell.length_b   1.000
_cell.length_c   1.000
_cell.angle_alpha   90.00
_cell.angle_beta   90.00
_cell.angle_gamma   90.00
#
_symmetry.space_group_name_H-M   'P 1'
#
loop_
_entity.id
_entity.type
_entity.pdbx_description
1 polymer ?
#
loop_
_entity_poly.entity_id
_entity_poly.type
_entity_poly.pdbx_seq_one_letter_code
_entity_poly.pdbx_strand_id
1 'polypeptide(L)'
;MSSKCKNILLLVILLLQVSGISASRKDVIVKTPGTLKTLISDSEKYEITDLKIEGCLNAEDLIMLRDMSGCDENENQTKGRLKHIDMTDVTIVADKKTHTENGKSSYIYETTFPEYMFSKCRIEKIKLPKGIKSIGKMAFMQSALKEITLPEDIILEEGAFQSCRNLSKITFPSYTKEINYNCFAGCSKLKKIVINNIGYISSRAFMQIENVKEITIRGVLGHVDGWMCYDLPSLETLKFENFIISTGGPDIAEKCPNLKEIVFSGDCVSMGFGKVTDCPLITKCTVKGNIFNSNDKDFIEYKEPLSHIPELMKTCAKLDSLTSLPQYSDMFGTKFVLYDLTCMYSRIGEKEKAVKALERAINSGYGDYKWILQDNDLDNIRNEEGFKKLVEELRKTKDYLYVLKHSGPYAAPDTTNTKRFTYASPDDEDMKKIRTFFNLDKIAGNGDEISQIKNIMYWLHDNIVHDGSGGFPQKTKRNAIDLYNACKAQNRGLNCRGLAIVLSEMYMAMGWPARFITCEPKDYRHDNDCHVIVMVWSRTLGKWIWMDPTFAAYVCDENGLLLHPGEVRQRLIEGKPLVLNKDANWNHKTMQTKEDYLDEYMAKNLYYLSTYLNNGSNVENGNLGNYFTLKPEGSDAQIGNDTYDESWFWQKP
;
A
#
# COMPACT_ATOMS: atom_id res chain seq x y z
N MET A 1 29.44 -39.79 -55.38
CA MET A 1 29.26 -39.31 -54.02
C MET A 1 29.20 -40.48 -53.05
N SER A 2 30.16 -40.61 -52.16
CA SER A 2 30.37 -41.80 -51.34
C SER A 2 29.26 -41.93 -50.25
N SER A 3 28.98 -43.18 -49.89
CA SER A 3 27.99 -43.54 -48.84
C SER A 3 28.16 -42.74 -47.52
N LYS A 4 29.37 -42.29 -47.22
CA LYS A 4 29.69 -41.45 -46.08
C LYS A 4 29.06 -40.04 -46.14
N CYS A 5 28.95 -39.42 -47.33
CA CYS A 5 28.30 -38.12 -47.51
C CYS A 5 26.79 -38.20 -47.39
N LYS A 6 26.15 -39.31 -47.76
CA LYS A 6 24.70 -39.48 -47.55
C LYS A 6 24.31 -39.61 -46.06
N ASN A 7 25.14 -40.31 -45.27
CA ASN A 7 24.91 -40.49 -43.86
C ASN A 7 25.15 -39.21 -43.07
N ILE A 8 26.11 -38.36 -43.45
CA ILE A 8 26.35 -37.05 -42.85
C ILE A 8 25.21 -36.09 -43.20
N LEU A 9 24.72 -36.11 -44.44
CA LEU A 9 23.58 -35.29 -44.84
C LEU A 9 22.29 -35.70 -44.13
N LEU A 10 22.07 -37.01 -43.93
CA LEU A 10 20.93 -37.53 -43.15
C LEU A 10 21.04 -37.15 -41.67
N LEU A 11 22.24 -37.20 -41.09
CA LEU A 11 22.49 -36.80 -39.69
C LEU A 11 22.33 -35.30 -39.50
N VAL A 12 22.75 -34.47 -40.45
CA VAL A 12 22.55 -33.00 -40.43
C VAL A 12 21.07 -32.65 -40.62
N ILE A 13 20.32 -33.37 -41.45
CA ILE A 13 18.87 -33.19 -41.60
C ILE A 13 18.13 -33.64 -40.34
N LEU A 14 18.55 -34.75 -39.68
CA LEU A 14 17.99 -35.16 -38.38
C LEU A 14 18.37 -34.18 -37.24
N LEU A 15 19.56 -33.60 -37.24
CA LEU A 15 19.99 -32.60 -36.28
C LEU A 15 19.33 -31.23 -36.48
N LEU A 16 18.90 -30.91 -37.70
CA LEU A 16 18.13 -29.71 -38.02
C LEU A 16 16.62 -29.87 -37.74
N GLN A 17 16.13 -31.09 -37.52
CA GLN A 17 14.74 -31.32 -37.06
C GLN A 17 14.55 -31.29 -35.54
N VAL A 18 15.62 -31.13 -34.75
CA VAL A 18 15.54 -31.14 -33.26
C VAL A 18 15.56 -29.75 -32.63
N SER A 19 15.57 -28.66 -33.41
CA SER A 19 15.57 -27.30 -32.83
C SER A 19 14.51 -26.33 -33.39
N GLY A 20 13.47 -26.82 -34.01
CA GLY A 20 12.30 -26.06 -34.36
C GLY A 20 11.17 -26.31 -33.33
N ILE A 21 11.24 -25.69 -32.15
CA ILE A 21 10.05 -25.56 -31.31
C ILE A 21 9.08 -24.66 -32.09
N SER A 22 8.19 -25.29 -32.88
CA SER A 22 7.14 -24.59 -33.61
C SER A 22 6.25 -23.85 -32.58
N ALA A 23 6.07 -22.55 -32.75
CA ALA A 23 5.10 -21.82 -31.98
C ALA A 23 3.72 -22.47 -32.15
N SER A 24 3.14 -22.98 -31.08
CA SER A 24 1.82 -23.59 -31.10
C SER A 24 0.78 -22.53 -30.79
N ARG A 25 -0.05 -22.21 -31.78
CA ARG A 25 -1.18 -21.31 -31.64
C ARG A 25 -2.48 -22.08 -31.44
N LYS A 26 -3.32 -21.59 -30.50
CA LYS A 26 -4.66 -22.12 -30.27
C LYS A 26 -5.67 -20.97 -30.10
N ASP A 27 -6.85 -21.17 -30.66
CA ASP A 27 -7.99 -20.28 -30.48
C ASP A 27 -9.09 -21.08 -29.75
N VAL A 28 -9.66 -20.54 -28.66
CA VAL A 28 -10.70 -21.21 -27.86
C VAL A 28 -11.82 -20.25 -27.46
N ILE A 29 -13.04 -20.80 -27.36
CA ILE A 29 -14.21 -20.06 -26.87
C ILE A 29 -14.74 -20.77 -25.62
N VAL A 30 -14.66 -20.09 -24.47
CA VAL A 30 -15.15 -20.59 -23.18
C VAL A 30 -16.60 -20.11 -22.98
N LYS A 31 -17.57 -20.95 -23.33
CA LYS A 31 -18.99 -20.63 -23.20
C LYS A 31 -19.49 -20.70 -21.76
N THR A 32 -18.93 -21.60 -20.98
CA THR A 32 -19.28 -21.80 -19.57
C THR A 32 -18.04 -21.57 -18.71
N PRO A 33 -18.05 -20.64 -17.75
CA PRO A 33 -16.92 -20.41 -16.86
C PRO A 33 -16.47 -21.69 -16.14
N GLY A 34 -15.14 -21.89 -16.00
CA GLY A 34 -14.53 -23.07 -15.36
C GLY A 34 -14.32 -24.26 -16.29
N THR A 35 -14.59 -24.11 -17.60
CA THR A 35 -14.49 -25.22 -18.56
C THR A 35 -13.27 -25.17 -19.47
N LEU A 36 -12.35 -24.24 -19.30
CA LEU A 36 -11.14 -24.14 -20.14
C LEU A 36 -10.34 -25.45 -20.16
N LYS A 37 -10.27 -26.15 -19.01
CA LYS A 37 -9.61 -27.46 -18.89
C LYS A 37 -10.23 -28.58 -19.74
N THR A 38 -11.47 -28.41 -20.22
CA THR A 38 -12.11 -29.34 -21.15
C THR A 38 -11.81 -29.01 -22.60
N LEU A 39 -11.33 -27.79 -22.89
CA LEU A 39 -11.04 -27.29 -24.24
C LEU A 39 -9.54 -27.39 -24.57
N ILE A 40 -8.71 -27.44 -23.55
CA ILE A 40 -7.25 -27.59 -23.66
C ILE A 40 -6.84 -28.76 -22.77
N SER A 41 -6.33 -29.81 -23.38
CA SER A 41 -5.92 -31.02 -22.66
C SER A 41 -4.62 -30.81 -21.85
N ASP A 42 -4.38 -31.65 -20.85
CA ASP A 42 -3.16 -31.61 -20.04
C ASP A 42 -1.87 -31.81 -20.85
N SER A 43 -1.91 -32.55 -21.94
CA SER A 43 -0.78 -32.73 -22.84
C SER A 43 -0.50 -31.50 -23.71
N GLU A 44 -1.53 -30.73 -24.05
CA GLU A 44 -1.47 -29.56 -24.93
C GLU A 44 -1.10 -28.28 -24.18
N LYS A 45 -1.57 -28.13 -22.93
CA LYS A 45 -1.49 -26.86 -22.19
C LYS A 45 -0.08 -26.30 -22.05
N TYR A 46 0.95 -27.14 -22.07
CA TYR A 46 2.35 -26.74 -21.96
C TYR A 46 3.07 -26.55 -23.29
N GLU A 47 2.41 -26.87 -24.40
CA GLU A 47 2.98 -26.68 -25.75
C GLU A 47 2.49 -25.40 -26.41
N ILE A 48 1.37 -24.80 -25.91
CA ILE A 48 0.79 -23.57 -26.46
C ILE A 48 1.68 -22.39 -26.11
N THR A 49 2.08 -21.62 -27.10
CA THR A 49 2.84 -20.37 -26.97
C THR A 49 2.00 -19.14 -27.25
N ASP A 50 0.95 -19.29 -28.06
CA ASP A 50 0.07 -18.21 -28.50
C ASP A 50 -1.38 -18.65 -28.35
N LEU A 51 -2.16 -17.93 -27.55
CA LEU A 51 -3.54 -18.24 -27.25
C LEU A 51 -4.46 -17.07 -27.57
N LYS A 52 -5.50 -17.30 -28.36
CA LYS A 52 -6.65 -16.40 -28.43
C LYS A 52 -7.79 -17.05 -27.65
N ILE A 53 -8.34 -16.32 -26.70
CA ILE A 53 -9.43 -16.81 -25.86
C ILE A 53 -10.57 -15.82 -25.86
N GLU A 54 -11.81 -16.33 -25.99
CA GLU A 54 -13.05 -15.58 -26.01
C GLU A 54 -14.05 -16.19 -25.00
N GLY A 55 -15.02 -15.40 -24.57
CA GLY A 55 -16.11 -15.86 -23.70
C GLY A 55 -15.90 -15.51 -22.22
N CYS A 56 -16.44 -16.33 -21.31
CA CYS A 56 -16.49 -16.02 -19.89
C CYS A 56 -15.49 -16.88 -19.10
N LEU A 57 -14.63 -16.22 -18.31
CA LEU A 57 -13.62 -16.90 -17.49
C LEU A 57 -13.88 -16.65 -16.01
N ASN A 58 -13.78 -17.72 -15.21
CA ASN A 58 -13.78 -17.66 -13.76
C ASN A 58 -12.37 -17.91 -13.18
N ALA A 59 -12.27 -18.04 -11.84
CA ALA A 59 -11.01 -18.28 -11.14
C ALA A 59 -10.28 -19.55 -11.62
N GLU A 60 -10.97 -20.65 -11.87
CA GLU A 60 -10.35 -21.92 -12.32
C GLU A 60 -9.69 -21.76 -13.68
N ASP A 61 -10.36 -21.07 -14.61
CA ASP A 61 -9.81 -20.80 -15.95
C ASP A 61 -8.58 -19.89 -15.88
N LEU A 62 -8.62 -18.86 -15.02
CA LEU A 62 -7.51 -17.93 -14.81
C LEU A 62 -6.29 -18.62 -14.18
N ILE A 63 -6.50 -19.51 -13.21
CA ILE A 63 -5.44 -20.35 -12.61
C ILE A 63 -4.78 -21.22 -13.68
N MET A 64 -5.57 -21.82 -14.56
CA MET A 64 -5.02 -22.61 -15.67
C MET A 64 -4.18 -21.76 -16.64
N LEU A 65 -4.65 -20.56 -17.00
CA LEU A 65 -3.89 -19.64 -17.85
C LEU A 65 -2.55 -19.24 -17.22
N ARG A 66 -2.53 -19.07 -15.91
CA ARG A 66 -1.31 -18.77 -15.16
C ARG A 66 -0.34 -19.96 -15.19
N ASP A 67 -0.81 -21.19 -14.95
CA ASP A 67 -0.02 -22.42 -15.07
C ASP A 67 0.57 -22.57 -16.48
N MET A 68 -0.22 -22.36 -17.53
CA MET A 68 0.21 -22.33 -18.92
C MET A 68 1.29 -21.26 -19.20
N SER A 69 1.31 -20.19 -18.40
CA SER A 69 2.24 -19.06 -18.54
C SER A 69 3.53 -19.23 -17.74
N GLY A 70 3.74 -20.37 -17.09
CA GLY A 70 4.99 -20.72 -16.42
C GLY A 70 5.02 -20.60 -14.92
N CYS A 71 3.91 -20.24 -14.26
CA CYS A 71 3.76 -20.21 -12.82
C CYS A 71 2.40 -20.76 -12.38
N ASP A 72 2.35 -21.57 -11.32
CA ASP A 72 1.11 -21.99 -10.70
C ASP A 72 0.56 -20.94 -9.72
N GLU A 73 -0.57 -21.24 -9.08
CA GLU A 73 -1.21 -20.38 -8.08
C GLU A 73 -0.33 -20.13 -6.83
N ASN A 74 0.61 -21.03 -6.55
CA ASN A 74 1.55 -20.94 -5.43
C ASN A 74 2.90 -20.36 -5.84
N GLU A 75 2.98 -19.73 -7.03
CA GLU A 75 4.20 -19.18 -7.61
C GLU A 75 5.31 -20.20 -7.91
N ASN A 76 5.01 -21.50 -7.92
CA ASN A 76 5.97 -22.49 -8.37
C ASN A 76 6.12 -22.43 -9.89
N GLN A 77 7.34 -22.64 -10.37
CA GLN A 77 7.60 -22.70 -11.82
C GLN A 77 6.93 -23.93 -12.42
N THR A 78 6.22 -23.72 -13.52
CA THR A 78 5.59 -24.79 -14.29
C THR A 78 6.30 -24.97 -15.64
N LYS A 79 5.87 -25.99 -16.41
CA LYS A 79 6.36 -26.22 -17.78
C LYS A 79 5.70 -25.30 -18.81
N GLY A 80 4.76 -24.43 -18.40
CA GLY A 80 4.01 -23.55 -19.26
C GLY A 80 4.89 -22.68 -20.16
N ARG A 81 4.49 -22.54 -21.43
CA ARG A 81 5.22 -21.82 -22.48
C ARG A 81 4.43 -20.68 -23.11
N LEU A 82 3.22 -20.38 -22.58
CA LEU A 82 2.36 -19.33 -23.09
C LEU A 82 3.05 -17.97 -22.93
N LYS A 83 3.26 -17.29 -24.05
CA LYS A 83 3.93 -16.00 -24.14
C LYS A 83 3.03 -14.89 -24.64
N HIS A 84 2.13 -15.23 -25.56
CA HIS A 84 1.22 -14.27 -26.18
C HIS A 84 -0.21 -14.70 -25.93
N ILE A 85 -1.00 -13.77 -25.39
CA ILE A 85 -2.41 -14.04 -25.10
C ILE A 85 -3.28 -12.88 -25.59
N ASP A 86 -4.34 -13.21 -26.35
CA ASP A 86 -5.38 -12.29 -26.75
C ASP A 86 -6.66 -12.60 -25.96
N MET A 87 -7.01 -11.71 -25.04
CA MET A 87 -8.18 -11.78 -24.18
C MET A 87 -9.20 -10.67 -24.51
N THR A 88 -9.09 -10.06 -25.70
CA THR A 88 -9.90 -8.88 -26.08
C THR A 88 -11.40 -9.08 -25.89
N ASP A 89 -11.90 -10.28 -26.20
CA ASP A 89 -13.32 -10.63 -26.15
C ASP A 89 -13.64 -11.57 -24.96
N VAL A 90 -12.90 -11.43 -23.86
CA VAL A 90 -13.11 -12.13 -22.60
C VAL A 90 -13.94 -11.26 -21.65
N THR A 91 -14.87 -11.88 -20.95
CA THR A 91 -15.53 -11.34 -19.76
C THR A 91 -15.02 -12.10 -18.53
N ILE A 92 -14.45 -11.40 -17.57
CA ILE A 92 -14.06 -11.99 -16.28
C ILE A 92 -15.32 -12.03 -15.41
N VAL A 93 -15.65 -13.20 -14.87
CA VAL A 93 -16.80 -13.41 -14.00
C VAL A 93 -16.37 -13.28 -12.55
N ALA A 94 -17.09 -12.47 -11.78
CA ALA A 94 -16.85 -12.33 -10.35
C ALA A 94 -16.93 -13.69 -9.64
N ASP A 95 -15.91 -14.04 -8.87
CA ASP A 95 -15.82 -15.30 -8.16
C ASP A 95 -15.26 -15.08 -6.75
N LYS A 96 -15.71 -15.91 -5.80
CA LYS A 96 -15.19 -15.92 -4.43
C LYS A 96 -13.88 -16.71 -4.28
N LYS A 97 -13.50 -17.47 -5.30
CA LYS A 97 -12.23 -18.21 -5.33
C LYS A 97 -11.19 -17.43 -6.10
N THR A 98 -9.96 -17.52 -5.67
CA THR A 98 -8.99 -16.57 -6.03
C THR A 98 -7.63 -17.15 -6.16
N HIS A 99 -6.85 -16.38 -6.82
CA HIS A 99 -5.42 -16.38 -6.73
C HIS A 99 -5.02 -16.23 -5.27
N THR A 100 -4.26 -17.15 -4.72
CA THR A 100 -3.75 -17.06 -3.38
C THR A 100 -2.30 -16.60 -3.39
N GLU A 101 -2.05 -15.36 -3.03
CA GLU A 101 -0.74 -15.03 -2.50
C GLU A 101 -0.70 -15.50 -1.04
N ASN A 102 0.18 -16.45 -0.72
CA ASN A 102 0.40 -16.94 0.65
C ASN A 102 -0.87 -17.44 1.38
N GLY A 103 -1.79 -18.08 0.65
CA GLY A 103 -3.01 -18.62 1.24
C GLY A 103 -4.10 -17.60 1.55
N LYS A 104 -3.95 -16.35 1.13
CA LYS A 104 -5.03 -15.36 1.18
C LYS A 104 -5.84 -15.42 -0.10
N SER A 105 -7.14 -15.58 0.05
CA SER A 105 -8.08 -15.46 -1.06
C SER A 105 -8.30 -13.99 -1.36
N SER A 106 -8.08 -13.51 -2.61
CA SER A 106 -8.56 -12.23 -3.08
C SER A 106 -9.83 -12.41 -3.92
N TYR A 107 -10.69 -11.44 -4.00
CA TYR A 107 -11.91 -11.52 -4.81
C TYR A 107 -11.60 -11.15 -6.26
N ILE A 108 -12.22 -11.85 -7.20
CA ILE A 108 -12.22 -11.48 -8.61
C ILE A 108 -13.41 -10.57 -8.88
N TYR A 109 -13.14 -9.41 -9.44
CA TYR A 109 -14.15 -8.44 -9.85
C TYR A 109 -14.24 -8.36 -11.38
N GLU A 110 -15.43 -8.20 -11.92
CA GLU A 110 -15.67 -8.24 -13.37
C GLU A 110 -14.90 -7.18 -14.17
N THR A 111 -14.65 -6.02 -13.57
CA THR A 111 -13.96 -4.90 -14.22
C THR A 111 -12.49 -4.77 -13.84
N THR A 112 -11.96 -5.71 -13.02
CA THR A 112 -10.56 -5.70 -12.58
C THR A 112 -9.81 -6.87 -13.21
N PHE A 113 -8.68 -6.58 -13.87
CA PHE A 113 -7.73 -7.62 -14.23
C PHE A 113 -7.08 -8.13 -12.95
N PRO A 114 -7.13 -9.44 -12.65
CA PRO A 114 -6.89 -9.94 -11.30
C PRO A 114 -5.50 -9.62 -10.74
N GLU A 115 -5.43 -9.45 -9.42
CA GLU A 115 -4.18 -9.30 -8.69
C GLU A 115 -3.26 -10.50 -8.94
N TYR A 116 -1.96 -10.24 -9.03
CA TYR A 116 -0.91 -11.26 -9.26
C TYR A 116 -1.10 -12.17 -10.47
N MET A 117 -2.07 -11.92 -11.34
CA MET A 117 -2.52 -12.82 -12.42
C MET A 117 -1.36 -13.39 -13.24
N PHE A 118 -0.43 -12.59 -13.68
CA PHE A 118 0.76 -12.99 -14.43
C PHE A 118 2.07 -12.59 -13.74
N SER A 119 2.04 -12.44 -12.42
CA SER A 119 3.25 -12.24 -11.63
C SER A 119 4.24 -13.38 -11.86
N LYS A 120 5.50 -13.04 -12.15
CA LYS A 120 6.62 -13.98 -12.44
C LYS A 120 6.41 -14.90 -13.64
N CYS A 121 5.37 -14.67 -14.44
CA CYS A 121 5.03 -15.48 -15.60
C CYS A 121 5.85 -15.10 -16.86
N ARG A 122 5.80 -16.00 -17.85
CA ARG A 122 6.54 -15.86 -19.12
C ARG A 122 5.79 -15.06 -20.19
N ILE A 123 4.68 -14.43 -19.85
CA ILE A 123 3.88 -13.60 -20.76
C ILE A 123 4.75 -12.46 -21.28
N GLU A 124 4.93 -12.40 -22.61
CA GLU A 124 5.68 -11.37 -23.32
C GLU A 124 4.74 -10.29 -23.91
N LYS A 125 3.51 -10.68 -24.28
CA LYS A 125 2.51 -9.80 -24.86
C LYS A 125 1.10 -10.23 -24.47
N ILE A 126 0.26 -9.25 -24.13
CA ILE A 126 -1.15 -9.46 -23.80
C ILE A 126 -2.02 -8.39 -24.45
N LYS A 127 -3.20 -8.81 -24.95
CA LYS A 127 -4.33 -7.91 -25.16
C LYS A 127 -5.34 -8.12 -24.04
N LEU A 128 -5.59 -7.07 -23.29
CA LEU A 128 -6.50 -7.08 -22.15
C LEU A 128 -7.97 -7.14 -22.60
N PRO A 129 -8.88 -7.65 -21.74
CA PRO A 129 -10.31 -7.58 -21.99
C PRO A 129 -10.81 -6.13 -22.12
N LYS A 130 -11.74 -5.90 -23.05
CA LYS A 130 -12.29 -4.55 -23.34
C LYS A 130 -12.98 -3.87 -22.15
N GLY A 131 -13.55 -4.65 -21.24
CA GLY A 131 -14.31 -4.15 -20.08
C GLY A 131 -13.48 -3.79 -18.85
N ILE A 132 -12.15 -3.98 -18.88
CA ILE A 132 -11.30 -3.77 -17.71
C ILE A 132 -11.14 -2.27 -17.42
N LYS A 133 -11.37 -1.91 -16.14
CA LYS A 133 -11.21 -0.57 -15.57
C LYS A 133 -10.07 -0.47 -14.57
N SER A 134 -9.57 -1.61 -14.07
CA SER A 134 -8.42 -1.67 -13.18
C SER A 134 -7.48 -2.83 -13.55
N ILE A 135 -6.18 -2.60 -13.45
CA ILE A 135 -5.17 -3.67 -13.43
C ILE A 135 -4.77 -3.85 -11.97
N GLY A 136 -5.12 -5.00 -11.42
CA GLY A 136 -4.98 -5.32 -10.00
C GLY A 136 -3.54 -5.29 -9.49
N LYS A 137 -3.42 -5.26 -8.18
CA LYS A 137 -2.14 -5.23 -7.46
C LYS A 137 -1.19 -6.31 -7.97
N MET A 138 0.03 -5.90 -8.34
CA MET A 138 1.11 -6.77 -8.79
C MET A 138 0.74 -7.73 -9.94
N ALA A 139 -0.26 -7.41 -10.75
CA ALA A 139 -0.80 -8.29 -11.79
C ALA A 139 0.25 -8.83 -12.76
N PHE A 140 1.27 -8.04 -13.10
CA PHE A 140 2.38 -8.41 -13.97
C PHE A 140 3.75 -8.34 -13.29
N MET A 141 3.81 -8.27 -11.98
CA MET A 141 5.08 -8.13 -11.24
C MET A 141 6.10 -9.18 -11.68
N GLN A 142 7.33 -8.74 -12.04
CA GLN A 142 8.43 -9.61 -12.47
C GLN A 142 8.12 -10.50 -13.68
N SER A 143 7.09 -10.18 -14.47
CA SER A 143 6.78 -10.94 -15.70
C SER A 143 7.77 -10.66 -16.83
N ALA A 144 7.71 -11.49 -17.86
CA ALA A 144 8.52 -11.31 -19.08
C ALA A 144 7.93 -10.27 -20.05
N LEU A 145 6.90 -9.52 -19.65
CA LEU A 145 6.16 -8.57 -20.48
C LEU A 145 7.09 -7.59 -21.20
N LYS A 146 6.93 -7.45 -22.52
CA LYS A 146 7.74 -6.58 -23.38
C LYS A 146 7.00 -5.32 -23.80
N GLU A 147 5.71 -5.45 -24.06
CA GLU A 147 4.86 -4.34 -24.49
C GLU A 147 3.42 -4.53 -23.98
N ILE A 148 2.72 -3.42 -23.74
CA ILE A 148 1.31 -3.41 -23.39
C ILE A 148 0.63 -2.14 -23.91
N THR A 149 -0.62 -2.29 -24.35
CA THR A 149 -1.55 -1.17 -24.62
C THR A 149 -2.61 -1.17 -23.52
N LEU A 150 -2.73 -0.07 -22.83
CA LEU A 150 -3.67 0.12 -21.72
C LEU A 150 -5.05 0.58 -22.26
N PRO A 151 -6.15 0.09 -21.68
CA PRO A 151 -7.49 0.57 -22.04
C PRO A 151 -7.77 1.98 -21.51
N GLU A 152 -8.82 2.60 -22.02
CA GLU A 152 -9.29 3.92 -21.56
C GLU A 152 -9.80 3.85 -20.12
N ASP A 153 -9.60 4.96 -19.38
CA ASP A 153 -10.15 5.17 -18.04
C ASP A 153 -9.64 4.12 -17.02
N ILE A 154 -8.35 3.75 -17.15
CA ILE A 154 -7.74 2.67 -16.39
C ILE A 154 -7.17 3.16 -15.06
N ILE A 155 -7.34 2.34 -14.02
CA ILE A 155 -6.60 2.41 -12.76
C ILE A 155 -5.48 1.36 -12.80
N LEU A 156 -4.25 1.77 -12.53
CA LEU A 156 -3.12 0.87 -12.35
C LEU A 156 -2.83 0.76 -10.85
N GLU A 157 -3.14 -0.40 -10.28
CA GLU A 157 -2.98 -0.65 -8.85
C GLU A 157 -1.52 -0.78 -8.43
N GLU A 158 -1.27 -0.83 -7.12
CA GLU A 158 0.05 -0.93 -6.52
C GLU A 158 0.90 -2.02 -7.18
N GLY A 159 2.09 -1.64 -7.66
CA GLY A 159 3.06 -2.58 -8.23
C GLY A 159 2.60 -3.34 -9.47
N ALA A 160 1.53 -2.90 -10.17
CA ALA A 160 0.93 -3.66 -11.28
C ALA A 160 1.96 -4.15 -12.31
N PHE A 161 3.00 -3.37 -12.59
CA PHE A 161 4.12 -3.71 -13.49
C PHE A 161 5.47 -3.73 -12.79
N GLN A 162 5.52 -3.81 -11.47
CA GLN A 162 6.76 -3.77 -10.71
C GLN A 162 7.76 -4.81 -11.21
N SER A 163 9.00 -4.36 -11.44
CA SER A 163 10.13 -5.20 -11.91
C SER A 163 9.87 -5.95 -13.24
N CYS A 164 9.02 -5.42 -14.11
CA CYS A 164 8.89 -5.90 -15.48
C CYS A 164 10.13 -5.47 -16.29
N ARG A 165 11.25 -6.13 -16.04
CA ARG A 165 12.57 -5.75 -16.59
C ARG A 165 12.66 -5.81 -18.12
N ASN A 166 11.72 -6.48 -18.79
CA ASN A 166 11.65 -6.58 -20.24
C ASN A 166 10.72 -5.55 -20.88
N LEU A 167 9.91 -4.84 -20.08
CA LEU A 167 8.93 -3.88 -20.55
C LEU A 167 9.66 -2.67 -21.17
N SER A 168 9.55 -2.54 -22.47
CA SER A 168 10.21 -1.50 -23.26
C SER A 168 9.22 -0.51 -23.87
N LYS A 169 7.94 -0.87 -23.95
CA LYS A 169 6.90 -0.05 -24.54
C LYS A 169 5.60 -0.15 -23.77
N ILE A 170 5.08 0.99 -23.35
CA ILE A 170 3.73 1.15 -22.82
C ILE A 170 3.01 2.15 -23.70
N THR A 171 1.81 1.80 -24.15
CA THR A 171 0.91 2.73 -24.83
C THR A 171 -0.17 3.12 -23.85
N PHE A 172 -0.10 4.35 -23.34
CA PHE A 172 -1.11 4.93 -22.48
C PHE A 172 -2.32 5.37 -23.34
N PRO A 173 -3.54 5.26 -22.78
CA PRO A 173 -4.76 5.72 -23.44
C PRO A 173 -4.81 7.26 -23.52
N SER A 174 -5.92 7.78 -24.07
CA SER A 174 -6.17 9.22 -24.06
C SER A 174 -6.43 9.76 -22.66
N TYR A 175 -6.91 8.92 -21.73
CA TYR A 175 -7.09 9.22 -20.32
C TYR A 175 -6.75 8.02 -19.44
N THR A 176 -5.87 8.23 -18.45
CA THR A 176 -5.51 7.30 -17.36
C THR A 176 -6.07 7.82 -16.05
N LYS A 177 -6.82 7.02 -15.32
CA LYS A 177 -7.43 7.48 -14.08
C LYS A 177 -6.40 7.60 -12.96
N GLU A 178 -5.67 6.53 -12.69
CA GLU A 178 -4.70 6.48 -11.58
C GLU A 178 -3.48 5.61 -11.93
N ILE A 179 -2.31 6.02 -11.44
CA ILE A 179 -1.09 5.23 -11.40
C ILE A 179 -0.64 5.16 -9.94
N ASN A 180 -0.83 3.99 -9.31
CA ASN A 180 -0.58 3.82 -7.89
C ASN A 180 0.88 3.49 -7.55
N TYR A 181 1.15 3.36 -6.25
CA TYR A 181 2.47 3.19 -5.65
C TYR A 181 3.28 2.06 -6.31
N ASN A 182 4.56 2.33 -6.59
CA ASN A 182 5.50 1.38 -7.22
C ASN A 182 5.05 0.77 -8.57
N CYS A 183 4.05 1.32 -9.22
CA CYS A 183 3.42 0.70 -10.41
C CYS A 183 4.44 0.27 -11.47
N PHE A 184 5.42 1.11 -11.79
CA PHE A 184 6.47 0.84 -12.77
C PHE A 184 7.86 0.70 -12.15
N ALA A 185 7.95 0.51 -10.83
CA ALA A 185 9.24 0.41 -10.16
C ALA A 185 10.10 -0.72 -10.76
N GLY A 186 11.36 -0.43 -11.10
CA GLY A 186 12.29 -1.41 -11.63
C GLY A 186 12.06 -1.85 -13.09
N CYS A 187 11.24 -1.13 -13.87
CA CYS A 187 11.04 -1.40 -15.31
C CYS A 187 12.23 -0.90 -16.14
N SER A 188 13.38 -1.57 -16.03
CA SER A 188 14.67 -1.06 -16.47
C SER A 188 14.82 -0.85 -18.00
N LYS A 189 13.96 -1.45 -18.86
CA LYS A 189 14.02 -1.23 -20.32
C LYS A 189 13.21 -0.04 -20.84
N LEU A 190 12.39 0.61 -19.98
CA LEU A 190 11.68 1.82 -20.39
C LEU A 190 12.67 2.96 -20.61
N LYS A 191 12.61 3.60 -21.79
CA LYS A 191 13.49 4.72 -22.17
C LYS A 191 12.79 6.05 -22.16
N LYS A 192 11.49 6.06 -22.41
CA LYS A 192 10.64 7.24 -22.43
C LYS A 192 9.23 6.87 -21.96
N ILE A 193 8.63 7.73 -21.17
CA ILE A 193 7.26 7.60 -20.70
C ILE A 193 6.48 8.83 -21.13
N VAL A 194 5.35 8.64 -21.80
CA VAL A 194 4.44 9.73 -22.20
C VAL A 194 3.05 9.35 -21.76
N ILE A 195 2.48 10.16 -20.87
CA ILE A 195 1.15 9.95 -20.31
C ILE A 195 0.27 11.11 -20.74
N ASN A 196 -0.94 10.79 -21.21
CA ASN A 196 -1.92 11.80 -21.61
C ASN A 196 -3.08 11.79 -20.62
N ASN A 197 -3.50 12.97 -20.15
CA ASN A 197 -4.64 13.15 -19.23
C ASN A 197 -4.65 12.13 -18.08
N ILE A 198 -3.85 12.41 -17.05
CA ILE A 198 -3.77 11.58 -15.85
C ILE A 198 -4.50 12.26 -14.69
N GLY A 199 -5.30 11.48 -13.94
CA GLY A 199 -5.97 11.98 -12.75
C GLY A 199 -5.10 11.99 -11.51
N TYR A 200 -4.35 10.90 -11.29
CA TYR A 200 -3.54 10.74 -10.09
C TYR A 200 -2.27 9.93 -10.35
N ILE A 201 -1.16 10.40 -9.82
CA ILE A 201 0.10 9.65 -9.78
C ILE A 201 0.58 9.59 -8.33
N SER A 202 0.65 8.38 -7.79
CA SER A 202 1.12 8.13 -6.44
C SER A 202 2.64 8.25 -6.32
N SER A 203 3.10 8.36 -5.08
CA SER A 203 4.52 8.37 -4.77
C SER A 203 5.22 7.11 -5.29
N ARG A 204 6.48 7.26 -5.71
CA ARG A 204 7.32 6.17 -6.24
C ARG A 204 6.74 5.39 -7.42
N ALA A 205 5.73 5.94 -8.10
CA ALA A 205 5.14 5.30 -9.29
C ALA A 205 6.20 4.95 -10.34
N PHE A 206 7.22 5.83 -10.48
CA PHE A 206 8.39 5.65 -11.35
C PHE A 206 9.65 5.57 -10.50
N MET A 207 9.85 4.45 -9.83
CA MET A 207 11.02 4.24 -8.98
C MET A 207 12.00 3.28 -9.66
N GLN A 208 13.31 3.58 -9.58
CA GLN A 208 14.39 2.68 -10.04
C GLN A 208 14.26 2.21 -11.50
N ILE A 209 13.87 3.11 -12.41
CA ILE A 209 13.86 2.83 -13.85
C ILE A 209 15.21 3.27 -14.43
N GLU A 210 16.11 2.34 -14.65
CA GLU A 210 17.51 2.60 -14.98
C GLU A 210 17.73 3.42 -16.26
N ASN A 211 16.91 3.22 -17.30
CA ASN A 211 17.18 3.75 -18.65
C ASN A 211 16.22 4.84 -19.13
N VAL A 212 15.27 5.27 -18.28
CA VAL A 212 14.35 6.33 -18.65
C VAL A 212 15.06 7.69 -18.69
N LYS A 213 14.99 8.36 -19.84
CA LYS A 213 15.61 9.68 -20.05
C LYS A 213 14.62 10.84 -20.00
N GLU A 214 13.39 10.59 -20.38
CA GLU A 214 12.35 11.60 -20.43
C GLU A 214 11.03 11.02 -19.91
N ILE A 215 10.40 11.77 -19.00
CA ILE A 215 9.01 11.54 -18.60
C ILE A 215 8.23 12.78 -19.01
N THR A 216 7.17 12.60 -19.79
CA THR A 216 6.29 13.66 -20.24
C THR A 216 4.85 13.36 -19.78
N ILE A 217 4.26 14.30 -19.05
CA ILE A 217 2.88 14.23 -18.60
C ILE A 217 2.12 15.36 -19.29
N ARG A 218 1.05 14.98 -20.00
CA ARG A 218 0.17 15.89 -20.72
C ARG A 218 -1.22 15.82 -20.15
N GLY A 219 -1.94 16.91 -20.11
CA GLY A 219 -3.34 16.87 -19.75
C GLY A 219 -3.84 18.07 -19.01
N VAL A 220 -5.05 17.98 -18.51
CA VAL A 220 -5.82 19.14 -18.08
C VAL A 220 -5.94 19.23 -16.57
N LEU A 221 -5.87 18.10 -15.85
CA LEU A 221 -6.06 18.07 -14.40
C LEU A 221 -5.40 16.81 -13.81
N GLY A 222 -4.63 16.98 -12.74
CA GLY A 222 -4.09 15.83 -12.02
C GLY A 222 -3.46 16.21 -10.70
N HIS A 223 -3.41 15.21 -9.84
CA HIS A 223 -2.66 15.28 -8.59
C HIS A 223 -1.44 14.37 -8.66
N VAL A 224 -0.33 14.83 -8.15
CA VAL A 224 0.93 14.08 -8.11
C VAL A 224 1.46 14.08 -6.69
N ASP A 225 1.61 12.90 -6.11
CA ASP A 225 2.27 12.75 -4.81
C ASP A 225 3.77 13.05 -4.89
N GLY A 226 4.34 13.44 -3.77
CA GLY A 226 5.79 13.56 -3.62
C GLY A 226 6.52 12.26 -3.99
N TRP A 227 7.78 12.38 -4.42
CA TRP A 227 8.63 11.25 -4.86
C TRP A 227 8.07 10.45 -6.04
N MET A 228 7.23 11.04 -6.89
CA MET A 228 6.77 10.40 -8.13
C MET A 228 7.96 9.80 -8.90
N CYS A 229 9.04 10.56 -9.04
CA CYS A 229 10.32 10.16 -9.61
C CYS A 229 11.35 9.92 -8.50
N TYR A 230 11.65 8.65 -8.20
CA TYR A 230 12.60 8.29 -7.16
C TYR A 230 13.67 7.35 -7.67
N ASP A 231 14.95 7.72 -7.49
CA ASP A 231 16.11 6.92 -7.89
C ASP A 231 16.08 6.55 -9.39
N LEU A 232 16.05 7.59 -10.24
CA LEU A 232 16.06 7.48 -11.70
C LEU A 232 17.40 7.93 -12.27
N PRO A 233 18.41 7.04 -12.38
CA PRO A 233 19.79 7.42 -12.67
C PRO A 233 20.00 8.00 -14.07
N SER A 234 19.14 7.74 -15.04
CA SER A 234 19.26 8.24 -16.40
C SER A 234 18.29 9.35 -16.76
N LEU A 235 17.41 9.77 -15.86
CA LEU A 235 16.41 10.79 -16.15
C LEU A 235 17.11 12.13 -16.39
N GLU A 236 16.91 12.71 -17.59
CA GLU A 236 17.48 13.99 -18.01
C GLU A 236 16.45 15.11 -17.97
N THR A 237 15.18 14.80 -18.29
CA THR A 237 14.12 15.81 -18.40
C THR A 237 12.78 15.28 -17.90
N LEU A 238 12.11 16.10 -17.08
CA LEU A 238 10.73 15.91 -16.64
C LEU A 238 9.86 17.03 -17.23
N LYS A 239 8.82 16.68 -18.00
CA LYS A 239 7.96 17.65 -18.68
C LYS A 239 6.50 17.54 -18.27
N PHE A 240 5.90 18.68 -18.03
CA PHE A 240 4.46 18.84 -17.86
C PHE A 240 3.95 19.78 -18.97
N GLU A 241 3.02 19.27 -19.81
CA GLU A 241 2.50 20.02 -20.96
C GLU A 241 0.98 20.19 -20.83
N ASN A 242 0.48 21.44 -20.79
CA ASN A 242 -0.94 21.79 -20.59
C ASN A 242 -1.54 21.07 -19.37
N PHE A 243 -0.81 21.01 -18.27
CA PHE A 243 -1.16 20.23 -17.11
C PHE A 243 -1.40 21.13 -15.91
N ILE A 244 -2.57 21.03 -15.30
CA ILE A 244 -2.87 21.64 -14.02
C ILE A 244 -2.49 20.63 -12.96
N ILE A 245 -1.44 20.94 -12.22
CA ILE A 245 -0.87 20.03 -11.23
C ILE A 245 -1.16 20.53 -9.82
N SER A 246 -1.70 19.64 -9.00
CA SER A 246 -1.68 19.73 -7.55
C SER A 246 -0.62 18.75 -7.05
N THR A 247 0.25 19.16 -6.13
CA THR A 247 1.25 18.27 -5.57
C THR A 247 1.02 18.10 -4.08
N GLY A 248 0.92 16.84 -3.64
CA GLY A 248 0.86 16.48 -2.22
C GLY A 248 2.20 15.89 -1.77
N GLY A 249 3.00 16.65 -1.05
CA GLY A 249 4.24 16.14 -0.49
C GLY A 249 5.50 16.92 -0.90
N PRO A 250 6.65 16.62 -0.24
CA PRO A 250 7.81 17.51 -0.30
C PRO A 250 8.59 17.47 -1.61
N ASP A 251 8.66 16.33 -2.32
CA ASP A 251 9.60 16.18 -3.44
C ASP A 251 8.96 15.49 -4.65
N ILE A 252 8.93 16.16 -5.81
CA ILE A 252 8.47 15.57 -7.08
C ILE A 252 9.51 14.60 -7.65
N ALA A 253 10.80 14.86 -7.41
CA ALA A 253 11.92 14.04 -7.83
C ALA A 253 13.00 13.98 -6.75
N GLU A 254 13.48 12.79 -6.44
CA GLU A 254 14.58 12.54 -5.50
C GLU A 254 15.55 11.50 -6.09
N LYS A 255 16.84 11.69 -5.85
CA LYS A 255 17.93 10.81 -6.33
C LYS A 255 17.92 10.59 -7.84
N CYS A 256 17.74 11.67 -8.59
CA CYS A 256 17.81 11.67 -10.05
C CYS A 256 19.10 12.44 -10.50
N PRO A 257 20.28 11.80 -10.42
CA PRO A 257 21.57 12.50 -10.56
C PRO A 257 21.80 13.15 -11.92
N ASN A 258 21.11 12.69 -12.97
CA ASN A 258 21.24 13.23 -14.33
C ASN A 258 20.10 14.17 -14.73
N LEU A 259 19.15 14.46 -13.84
CA LEU A 259 18.06 15.40 -14.10
C LEU A 259 18.62 16.82 -14.25
N LYS A 260 18.44 17.40 -15.44
CA LYS A 260 18.94 18.72 -15.82
C LYS A 260 17.86 19.78 -15.86
N GLU A 261 16.63 19.37 -16.20
CA GLU A 261 15.55 20.31 -16.47
C GLU A 261 14.19 19.74 -16.10
N ILE A 262 13.37 20.60 -15.48
CA ILE A 262 11.92 20.41 -15.35
C ILE A 262 11.24 21.49 -16.19
N VAL A 263 10.32 21.09 -17.07
CA VAL A 263 9.67 21.99 -18.01
C VAL A 263 8.15 21.96 -17.79
N PHE A 264 7.59 23.14 -17.60
CA PHE A 264 6.14 23.37 -17.62
C PHE A 264 5.81 24.22 -18.83
N SER A 265 5.08 23.66 -19.78
CA SER A 265 4.76 24.33 -21.06
C SER A 265 3.27 24.40 -21.33
N GLY A 266 2.90 25.35 -22.16
CA GLY A 266 1.49 25.61 -22.49
C GLY A 266 0.72 26.21 -21.31
N ASP A 267 -0.53 25.80 -21.13
CA ASP A 267 -1.42 26.26 -20.06
C ASP A 267 -1.15 25.59 -18.71
N CYS A 268 0.11 25.28 -18.39
CA CYS A 268 0.46 24.70 -17.10
C CYS A 268 0.17 25.66 -15.95
N VAL A 269 -0.51 25.15 -14.94
CA VAL A 269 -0.69 25.78 -13.64
C VAL A 269 -0.19 24.81 -12.59
N SER A 270 0.70 25.27 -11.72
CA SER A 270 1.13 24.52 -10.56
C SER A 270 0.57 25.17 -9.30
N MET A 271 0.08 24.34 -8.43
CA MET A 271 -0.54 24.75 -7.16
C MET A 271 0.36 24.43 -5.96
N GLY A 272 1.59 24.17 -6.19
CA GLY A 272 2.66 23.82 -5.25
C GLY A 272 3.61 22.86 -5.95
N PHE A 273 4.91 23.16 -5.95
CA PHE A 273 5.92 22.22 -6.38
C PHE A 273 6.59 21.64 -5.17
N GLY A 274 6.61 20.33 -5.10
CA GLY A 274 7.51 19.62 -4.23
C GLY A 274 8.96 19.94 -4.54
N LYS A 275 9.82 19.89 -3.55
CA LYS A 275 11.26 20.09 -3.69
C LYS A 275 11.85 19.04 -4.64
N VAL A 276 13.04 19.30 -5.10
CA VAL A 276 13.88 18.34 -5.83
C VAL A 276 15.10 18.07 -4.97
N THR A 277 15.26 16.82 -4.51
CA THR A 277 16.33 16.46 -3.57
C THR A 277 17.30 15.48 -4.24
N ASP A 278 18.60 15.60 -3.95
CA ASP A 278 19.66 14.75 -4.50
C ASP A 278 19.69 14.69 -6.04
N CYS A 279 19.43 15.84 -6.70
CA CYS A 279 19.48 16.00 -8.16
C CYS A 279 20.52 17.07 -8.54
N PRO A 280 21.83 16.80 -8.44
CA PRO A 280 22.89 17.80 -8.49
C PRO A 280 23.04 18.52 -9.82
N LEU A 281 22.53 17.96 -10.93
CA LEU A 281 22.64 18.55 -12.25
C LEU A 281 21.45 19.41 -12.65
N ILE A 282 20.41 19.49 -11.82
CA ILE A 282 19.30 20.36 -12.14
C ILE A 282 19.71 21.84 -12.00
N THR A 283 19.72 22.53 -13.11
CA THR A 283 20.12 23.93 -13.18
C THR A 283 18.98 24.83 -13.66
N LYS A 284 17.87 24.21 -14.08
CA LYS A 284 16.84 24.93 -14.80
C LYS A 284 15.45 24.37 -14.55
N CYS A 285 14.53 25.23 -14.15
CA CYS A 285 13.10 25.01 -14.22
C CYS A 285 12.47 26.04 -15.15
N THR A 286 11.69 25.60 -16.11
CA THR A 286 11.04 26.51 -17.06
C THR A 286 9.53 26.47 -16.81
N VAL A 287 8.94 27.59 -16.41
CA VAL A 287 7.50 27.73 -16.18
C VAL A 287 6.96 28.82 -17.09
N LYS A 288 6.03 28.48 -17.97
CA LYS A 288 5.39 29.45 -18.92
C LYS A 288 6.42 30.37 -19.64
N GLY A 289 7.57 29.81 -20.02
CA GLY A 289 8.65 30.54 -20.64
C GLY A 289 9.56 31.31 -19.69
N ASN A 290 9.25 31.43 -18.41
CA ASN A 290 10.12 32.01 -17.40
C ASN A 290 11.11 30.97 -16.90
N ILE A 291 12.37 31.33 -16.82
CA ILE A 291 13.46 30.44 -16.36
C ILE A 291 13.78 30.81 -14.91
N PHE A 292 13.66 29.81 -14.03
CA PHE A 292 14.11 29.91 -12.64
C PHE A 292 15.44 29.15 -12.52
N ASN A 293 16.48 29.82 -12.01
CA ASN A 293 17.80 29.22 -11.85
C ASN A 293 17.99 28.67 -10.44
N SER A 294 18.72 27.58 -10.34
CA SER A 294 18.91 26.76 -9.13
C SER A 294 19.74 27.40 -8.00
N ASN A 295 20.12 28.65 -8.10
CA ASN A 295 20.92 29.31 -7.07
C ASN A 295 20.14 29.69 -5.80
N ASP A 296 18.82 29.59 -5.84
CA ASP A 296 17.97 29.69 -4.65
C ASP A 296 17.79 28.30 -4.09
N LYS A 297 18.34 28.04 -2.90
CA LYS A 297 18.21 26.76 -2.16
C LYS A 297 16.76 26.43 -1.80
N ASP A 298 15.84 27.35 -1.96
CA ASP A 298 14.39 27.23 -1.79
C ASP A 298 13.69 27.05 -3.15
N PHE A 299 14.36 26.39 -4.06
CA PHE A 299 13.85 26.06 -5.37
C PHE A 299 12.53 25.32 -5.22
N ILE A 300 11.46 26.11 -5.47
CA ILE A 300 10.15 25.65 -5.90
C ILE A 300 9.08 25.51 -4.81
N GLU A 301 8.78 26.54 -4.07
CA GLU A 301 7.39 26.86 -3.74
C GLU A 301 6.90 27.95 -4.71
N TYR A 302 6.47 27.56 -5.91
CA TYR A 302 5.78 28.51 -6.76
C TYR A 302 4.33 28.62 -6.28
N LYS A 303 4.07 29.56 -5.38
CA LYS A 303 2.72 30.10 -5.13
C LYS A 303 2.54 31.25 -6.11
N GLU A 304 1.51 31.17 -6.96
CA GLU A 304 1.13 32.27 -7.86
C GLU A 304 1.00 33.56 -7.01
N PRO A 305 1.75 34.61 -7.28
CA PRO A 305 1.68 35.84 -6.48
C PRO A 305 0.27 36.44 -6.52
N LEU A 306 -0.25 36.93 -5.40
CA LEU A 306 -1.54 37.63 -5.34
C LEU A 306 -1.60 38.87 -6.29
N SER A 307 -0.45 39.38 -6.73
CA SER A 307 -0.36 40.41 -7.78
C SER A 307 -0.95 39.99 -9.13
N HIS A 308 -1.15 38.67 -9.36
CA HIS A 308 -1.74 38.10 -10.58
C HIS A 308 -3.19 37.66 -10.39
N ILE A 309 -3.98 38.34 -9.56
CA ILE A 309 -5.39 38.00 -9.27
C ILE A 309 -6.23 37.70 -10.54
N PRO A 310 -6.16 38.47 -11.65
CA PRO A 310 -6.92 38.19 -12.85
C PRO A 310 -6.61 36.80 -13.47
N GLU A 311 -5.33 36.40 -13.48
CA GLU A 311 -4.93 35.06 -13.95
C GLU A 311 -5.34 33.97 -12.98
N LEU A 312 -5.22 34.23 -11.67
CA LEU A 312 -5.68 33.33 -10.63
C LEU A 312 -7.19 33.09 -10.71
N MET A 313 -8.00 34.14 -10.90
CA MET A 313 -9.44 34.03 -11.13
C MET A 313 -9.78 33.19 -12.38
N LYS A 314 -9.04 33.36 -13.47
CA LYS A 314 -9.20 32.59 -14.69
C LYS A 314 -8.88 31.12 -14.46
N THR A 315 -7.84 30.86 -13.70
CA THR A 315 -7.45 29.49 -13.30
C THR A 315 -8.50 28.86 -12.41
N CYS A 316 -9.01 29.56 -11.40
CA CYS A 316 -10.10 29.11 -10.54
C CYS A 316 -11.35 28.73 -11.37
N ALA A 317 -11.76 29.60 -12.30
CA ALA A 317 -12.92 29.33 -13.15
C ALA A 317 -12.73 28.09 -14.04
N LYS A 318 -11.51 27.88 -14.56
CA LYS A 318 -11.16 26.67 -15.34
C LYS A 318 -11.19 25.42 -14.48
N LEU A 319 -10.60 25.46 -13.29
CA LEU A 319 -10.61 24.33 -12.33
C LEU A 319 -12.02 23.97 -11.88
N ASP A 320 -12.82 24.96 -11.55
CA ASP A 320 -14.19 24.77 -11.10
C ASP A 320 -15.04 24.11 -12.19
N SER A 321 -14.89 24.56 -13.44
CA SER A 321 -15.53 23.94 -14.61
C SER A 321 -15.09 22.48 -14.78
N LEU A 322 -13.79 22.20 -14.72
CA LEU A 322 -13.23 20.86 -14.94
C LEU A 322 -13.62 19.88 -13.83
N THR A 323 -13.49 20.27 -12.57
CA THR A 323 -13.84 19.43 -11.42
C THR A 323 -15.34 19.15 -11.31
N SER A 324 -16.17 19.88 -12.05
CA SER A 324 -17.62 19.65 -12.16
C SER A 324 -18.00 18.66 -13.26
N LEU A 325 -17.06 18.26 -14.12
CA LEU A 325 -17.33 17.26 -15.16
C LEU A 325 -17.39 15.85 -14.57
N PRO A 326 -18.35 15.00 -14.98
CA PRO A 326 -18.52 13.65 -14.41
C PRO A 326 -17.27 12.79 -14.43
N GLN A 327 -16.45 12.88 -15.48
CA GLN A 327 -15.22 12.10 -15.62
C GLN A 327 -14.15 12.45 -14.58
N TYR A 328 -14.24 13.61 -13.95
CA TYR A 328 -13.27 14.07 -12.93
C TYR A 328 -13.85 14.04 -11.52
N SER A 329 -15.18 13.94 -11.33
CA SER A 329 -15.81 14.03 -10.00
C SER A 329 -15.40 12.89 -9.06
N ASP A 330 -15.16 11.69 -9.60
CA ASP A 330 -14.89 10.48 -8.82
C ASP A 330 -13.40 10.09 -8.80
N MET A 331 -12.53 10.99 -9.26
CA MET A 331 -11.09 10.70 -9.25
C MET A 331 -10.49 10.91 -7.88
N PHE A 332 -9.59 10.03 -7.46
CA PHE A 332 -8.88 10.15 -6.18
C PHE A 332 -8.18 11.51 -6.03
N GLY A 333 -7.58 12.04 -7.11
CA GLY A 333 -6.89 13.33 -7.11
C GLY A 333 -7.82 14.55 -7.01
N THR A 334 -9.09 14.42 -7.36
CA THR A 334 -10.04 15.55 -7.39
C THR A 334 -10.20 16.23 -6.02
N LYS A 335 -10.20 15.47 -4.94
CA LYS A 335 -10.28 16.02 -3.58
C LYS A 335 -9.16 17.02 -3.26
N PHE A 336 -7.95 16.76 -3.72
CA PHE A 336 -6.80 17.64 -3.50
C PHE A 336 -6.90 18.90 -4.37
N VAL A 337 -7.27 18.74 -5.63
CA VAL A 337 -7.49 19.88 -6.56
C VAL A 337 -8.60 20.78 -6.05
N LEU A 338 -9.68 20.22 -5.50
CA LEU A 338 -10.77 20.99 -4.90
C LEU A 338 -10.32 21.72 -3.62
N TYR A 339 -9.45 21.10 -2.83
CA TYR A 339 -8.86 21.78 -1.68
C TYR A 339 -7.98 22.95 -2.09
N ASP A 340 -7.12 22.76 -3.08
CA ASP A 340 -6.30 23.83 -3.65
C ASP A 340 -7.18 24.96 -4.22
N LEU A 341 -8.26 24.61 -4.91
CA LEU A 341 -9.25 25.57 -5.39
C LEU A 341 -9.89 26.36 -4.24
N THR A 342 -10.13 25.71 -3.10
CA THR A 342 -10.57 26.35 -1.86
C THR A 342 -9.56 27.41 -1.41
N CYS A 343 -8.29 27.04 -1.32
CA CYS A 343 -7.19 27.95 -0.94
C CYS A 343 -7.11 29.15 -1.89
N MET A 344 -7.19 28.91 -3.20
CA MET A 344 -7.14 29.98 -4.19
C MET A 344 -8.33 30.94 -4.06
N TYR A 345 -9.55 30.44 -3.97
CA TYR A 345 -10.73 31.28 -3.77
C TYR A 345 -10.67 32.06 -2.45
N SER A 346 -10.19 31.44 -1.37
CA SER A 346 -9.98 32.11 -0.10
C SER A 346 -8.99 33.29 -0.24
N ARG A 347 -7.82 33.05 -0.87
CA ARG A 347 -6.78 34.07 -1.05
C ARG A 347 -7.22 35.27 -1.89
N ILE A 348 -8.07 35.06 -2.89
CA ILE A 348 -8.60 36.16 -3.71
C ILE A 348 -9.86 36.81 -3.14
N GLY A 349 -10.33 36.35 -1.96
CA GLY A 349 -11.49 36.91 -1.25
C GLY A 349 -12.86 36.43 -1.73
N GLU A 350 -12.93 35.45 -2.60
CA GLU A 350 -14.17 34.83 -3.09
C GLU A 350 -14.72 33.80 -2.08
N LYS A 351 -15.12 34.28 -0.90
CA LYS A 351 -15.42 33.48 0.29
C LYS A 351 -16.48 32.42 0.08
N GLU A 352 -17.59 32.75 -0.55
CA GLU A 352 -18.68 31.77 -0.81
C GLU A 352 -18.22 30.64 -1.75
N LYS A 353 -17.42 30.96 -2.77
CA LYS A 353 -16.86 29.97 -3.68
C LYS A 353 -15.84 29.09 -2.97
N ALA A 354 -15.01 29.66 -2.10
CA ALA A 354 -14.07 28.92 -1.29
C ALA A 354 -14.77 27.88 -0.40
N VAL A 355 -15.84 28.29 0.32
CA VAL A 355 -16.60 27.37 1.18
C VAL A 355 -17.25 26.26 0.35
N LYS A 356 -17.82 26.56 -0.83
CA LYS A 356 -18.38 25.54 -1.72
C LYS A 356 -17.32 24.58 -2.27
N ALA A 357 -16.14 25.08 -2.59
CA ALA A 357 -15.04 24.23 -3.05
C ALA A 357 -14.57 23.30 -1.92
N LEU A 358 -14.48 23.79 -0.67
CA LEU A 358 -14.17 22.97 0.51
C LEU A 358 -15.22 21.87 0.73
N GLU A 359 -16.50 22.21 0.65
CA GLU A 359 -17.59 21.23 0.74
C GLU A 359 -17.43 20.10 -0.29
N ARG A 360 -17.14 20.47 -1.54
CA ARG A 360 -16.88 19.50 -2.61
C ARG A 360 -15.63 18.66 -2.34
N ALA A 361 -14.55 19.27 -1.84
CA ALA A 361 -13.32 18.57 -1.47
C ALA A 361 -13.60 17.51 -0.39
N ILE A 362 -14.31 17.87 0.67
CA ILE A 362 -14.71 16.96 1.76
C ILE A 362 -15.60 15.84 1.22
N ASN A 363 -16.60 16.15 0.41
CA ASN A 363 -17.50 15.17 -0.21
C ASN A 363 -16.77 14.21 -1.16
N SER A 364 -15.65 14.66 -1.75
CA SER A 364 -14.77 13.82 -2.57
C SER A 364 -13.72 13.05 -1.72
N GLY A 365 -13.81 13.12 -0.39
CA GLY A 365 -12.95 12.37 0.54
C GLY A 365 -11.70 13.11 1.03
N TYR A 366 -11.61 14.44 0.89
CA TYR A 366 -10.57 15.21 1.56
C TYR A 366 -10.82 15.20 3.07
N GLY A 367 -9.85 14.73 3.85
CA GLY A 367 -10.07 14.46 5.27
C GLY A 367 -8.99 14.96 6.21
N ASP A 368 -8.04 15.79 5.73
CA ASP A 368 -7.00 16.33 6.61
C ASP A 368 -7.54 17.46 7.48
N TYR A 369 -8.24 17.06 8.55
CA TYR A 369 -8.86 17.97 9.52
C TYR A 369 -7.85 18.93 10.16
N LYS A 370 -6.67 18.43 10.54
CA LYS A 370 -5.64 19.25 11.19
C LYS A 370 -5.06 20.28 10.25
N TRP A 371 -4.77 19.87 9.02
CA TRP A 371 -4.25 20.79 8.02
C TRP A 371 -5.24 21.92 7.73
N ILE A 372 -6.52 21.60 7.55
CA ILE A 372 -7.58 22.63 7.38
C ILE A 372 -7.56 23.68 8.50
N LEU A 373 -7.30 23.26 9.74
CA LEU A 373 -7.26 24.17 10.89
C LEU A 373 -6.02 25.08 10.91
N GLN A 374 -4.92 24.64 10.29
CA GLN A 374 -3.63 25.34 10.35
C GLN A 374 -3.27 26.09 9.08
N ASP A 375 -3.91 25.78 7.97
CA ASP A 375 -3.58 26.34 6.66
C ASP A 375 -3.95 27.82 6.57
N ASN A 376 -2.93 28.66 6.52
CA ASN A 376 -3.07 30.12 6.43
C ASN A 376 -3.80 30.59 5.16
N ASP A 377 -3.81 29.78 4.09
CA ASP A 377 -4.54 30.12 2.87
C ASP A 377 -6.07 30.18 3.11
N LEU A 378 -6.56 29.58 4.21
CA LEU A 378 -7.97 29.58 4.60
C LEU A 378 -8.38 30.69 5.57
N ASP A 379 -7.45 31.57 5.98
CA ASP A 379 -7.73 32.59 7.01
C ASP A 379 -8.90 33.50 6.65
N ASN A 380 -9.09 33.82 5.36
CA ASN A 380 -10.19 34.67 4.92
C ASN A 380 -11.57 34.03 5.06
N ILE A 381 -11.68 32.73 5.19
CA ILE A 381 -12.95 31.99 5.30
C ILE A 381 -13.19 31.37 6.67
N ARG A 382 -12.21 31.40 7.60
CA ARG A 382 -12.33 30.76 8.93
C ARG A 382 -13.53 31.26 9.73
N ASN A 383 -13.93 32.51 9.56
CA ASN A 383 -15.06 33.10 10.25
C ASN A 383 -16.42 32.88 9.58
N GLU A 384 -16.44 32.33 8.37
CA GLU A 384 -17.67 32.05 7.64
C GLU A 384 -18.45 30.89 8.30
N GLU A 385 -19.76 31.03 8.46
CA GLU A 385 -20.59 30.01 9.11
C GLU A 385 -20.58 28.67 8.34
N GLY A 386 -20.50 28.72 6.99
CA GLY A 386 -20.35 27.53 6.17
C GLY A 386 -19.06 26.77 6.45
N PHE A 387 -17.93 27.48 6.61
CA PHE A 387 -16.65 26.88 6.96
C PHE A 387 -16.72 26.19 8.32
N LYS A 388 -17.21 26.90 9.36
CA LYS A 388 -17.34 26.36 10.72
C LYS A 388 -18.19 25.09 10.74
N LYS A 389 -19.29 25.07 9.99
CA LYS A 389 -20.16 23.90 9.88
C LYS A 389 -19.44 22.72 9.24
N LEU A 390 -18.74 22.92 8.12
CA LEU A 390 -17.99 21.87 7.44
C LEU A 390 -16.88 21.29 8.33
N VAL A 391 -16.13 22.14 9.02
CA VAL A 391 -15.07 21.72 9.93
C VAL A 391 -15.63 20.93 11.12
N GLU A 392 -16.76 21.33 11.69
CA GLU A 392 -17.40 20.60 12.80
C GLU A 392 -17.94 19.22 12.33
N GLU A 393 -18.49 19.11 11.11
CA GLU A 393 -18.89 17.81 10.56
C GLU A 393 -17.66 16.92 10.29
N LEU A 394 -16.59 17.48 9.74
CA LEU A 394 -15.35 16.75 9.49
C LEU A 394 -14.69 16.26 10.78
N ARG A 395 -14.76 17.05 11.86
CA ARG A 395 -14.28 16.71 13.19
C ARG A 395 -14.86 15.38 13.69
N LYS A 396 -16.15 15.15 13.47
CA LYS A 396 -16.86 13.94 13.93
C LYS A 396 -16.33 12.64 13.32
N THR A 397 -15.54 12.75 12.24
CA THR A 397 -15.01 11.59 11.52
C THR A 397 -13.48 11.57 11.41
N LYS A 398 -12.83 12.72 11.46
CA LYS A 398 -11.39 12.87 11.19
C LYS A 398 -10.56 13.46 12.33
N ASP A 399 -11.19 14.00 13.38
CA ASP A 399 -10.52 14.21 14.66
C ASP A 399 -10.57 12.89 15.44
N TYR A 400 -9.54 12.09 15.32
CA TYR A 400 -9.52 10.71 15.84
C TYR A 400 -9.67 10.68 17.38
N LEU A 401 -9.12 11.66 18.07
CA LEU A 401 -9.30 11.77 19.53
C LEU A 401 -10.75 12.12 19.88
N TYR A 402 -11.39 12.99 19.10
CA TYR A 402 -12.82 13.28 19.23
C TYR A 402 -13.67 12.03 18.95
N VAL A 403 -13.37 11.30 17.86
CA VAL A 403 -14.06 10.05 17.49
C VAL A 403 -13.95 9.01 18.61
N LEU A 404 -12.76 8.86 19.20
CA LEU A 404 -12.53 7.93 20.30
C LEU A 404 -13.30 8.36 21.57
N LYS A 405 -13.28 9.64 21.92
CA LYS A 405 -14.01 10.20 23.07
C LYS A 405 -15.53 10.05 22.96
N HIS A 406 -16.05 9.97 21.73
CA HIS A 406 -17.47 9.79 21.45
C HIS A 406 -17.80 8.34 21.02
N SER A 407 -16.89 7.39 21.25
CA SER A 407 -17.22 5.98 21.14
C SER A 407 -18.17 5.55 22.25
N GLY A 408 -19.02 4.56 21.99
CA GLY A 408 -19.86 3.96 23.03
C GLY A 408 -19.03 3.34 24.16
N PRO A 409 -19.64 3.08 25.32
CA PRO A 409 -19.00 2.33 26.40
C PRO A 409 -18.78 0.87 25.97
N TYR A 410 -17.99 0.15 26.73
CA TYR A 410 -18.02 -1.31 26.69
C TYR A 410 -19.17 -1.84 27.54
N ALA A 411 -19.71 -3.02 27.20
CA ALA A 411 -20.81 -3.63 27.94
C ALA A 411 -20.37 -4.12 29.33
N ALA A 412 -21.35 -4.31 30.19
CA ALA A 412 -21.14 -5.00 31.46
C ALA A 412 -20.60 -6.43 31.22
N PRO A 413 -19.85 -7.00 32.20
CA PRO A 413 -19.27 -8.34 32.06
C PRO A 413 -20.31 -9.42 31.73
N ASP A 414 -20.04 -10.19 30.68
CA ASP A 414 -20.86 -11.37 30.34
C ASP A 414 -20.42 -12.58 31.17
N THR A 415 -21.15 -12.84 32.25
CA THR A 415 -20.87 -13.95 33.16
C THR A 415 -21.13 -15.33 32.53
N THR A 416 -21.76 -15.39 31.35
CA THR A 416 -22.02 -16.65 30.61
C THR A 416 -20.85 -17.06 29.71
N ASN A 417 -19.94 -16.14 29.41
CA ASN A 417 -18.77 -16.41 28.59
C ASN A 417 -17.68 -17.14 29.38
N THR A 418 -17.61 -18.46 29.19
CA THR A 418 -16.63 -19.32 29.88
C THR A 418 -15.30 -19.49 29.14
N LYS A 419 -15.15 -18.89 27.96
CA LYS A 419 -13.92 -19.02 27.16
C LYS A 419 -12.73 -18.38 27.88
N ARG A 420 -11.56 -19.03 27.78
CA ARG A 420 -10.32 -18.55 28.35
C ARG A 420 -9.26 -18.37 27.27
N PHE A 421 -8.48 -17.32 27.37
CA PHE A 421 -7.26 -17.18 26.56
C PHE A 421 -6.24 -18.20 27.01
N THR A 422 -5.57 -18.82 26.03
CA THR A 422 -4.49 -19.78 26.29
C THR A 422 -3.17 -19.25 25.72
N TYR A 423 -2.08 -19.66 26.32
CA TYR A 423 -0.74 -19.23 25.95
C TYR A 423 0.19 -20.43 25.92
N ALA A 424 1.12 -20.45 24.94
CA ALA A 424 2.12 -21.49 24.86
C ALA A 424 2.97 -21.52 26.14
N SER A 425 3.28 -22.73 26.61
CA SER A 425 4.18 -22.94 27.73
C SER A 425 5.63 -22.73 27.29
N PRO A 426 6.51 -22.15 28.13
CA PRO A 426 7.94 -22.11 27.84
C PRO A 426 8.56 -23.53 27.70
N ASP A 427 7.86 -24.56 28.19
CA ASP A 427 8.27 -25.97 28.04
C ASP A 427 7.87 -26.59 26.71
N ASP A 428 7.04 -25.93 25.92
CA ASP A 428 6.67 -26.40 24.58
C ASP A 428 7.91 -26.41 23.67
N GLU A 429 7.99 -27.41 22.79
CA GLU A 429 9.14 -27.62 21.92
C GLU A 429 9.45 -26.41 21.03
N ASP A 430 8.42 -25.74 20.50
CA ASP A 430 8.63 -24.55 19.68
C ASP A 430 9.14 -23.36 20.51
N MET A 431 8.65 -23.19 21.74
CA MET A 431 9.11 -22.14 22.64
C MET A 431 10.57 -22.37 23.08
N LYS A 432 10.96 -23.60 23.39
CA LYS A 432 12.36 -23.95 23.65
C LYS A 432 13.28 -23.67 22.47
N LYS A 433 12.83 -24.00 21.24
CA LYS A 433 13.57 -23.68 20.00
C LYS A 433 13.75 -22.18 19.83
N ILE A 434 12.69 -21.38 20.04
CA ILE A 434 12.74 -19.92 19.92
C ILE A 434 13.72 -19.34 20.95
N ARG A 435 13.63 -19.75 22.22
CA ARG A 435 14.52 -19.29 23.30
C ARG A 435 15.98 -19.55 22.99
N THR A 436 16.29 -20.75 22.50
CA THR A 436 17.65 -21.15 22.13
C THR A 436 18.14 -20.45 20.86
N PHE A 437 17.31 -20.39 19.82
CA PHE A 437 17.66 -19.80 18.53
C PHE A 437 18.07 -18.33 18.65
N PHE A 438 17.27 -17.55 19.37
CA PHE A 438 17.56 -16.13 19.59
C PHE A 438 18.56 -15.89 20.75
N ASN A 439 18.87 -16.90 21.56
CA ASN A 439 19.63 -16.74 22.81
C ASN A 439 18.97 -15.71 23.74
N LEU A 440 17.66 -15.90 23.99
CA LEU A 440 16.82 -14.89 24.67
C LEU A 440 17.29 -14.54 26.06
N ASP A 441 17.88 -15.49 26.80
CA ASP A 441 18.44 -15.23 28.14
C ASP A 441 19.52 -14.16 28.10
N LYS A 442 20.37 -14.18 27.07
CA LYS A 442 21.44 -13.17 26.89
C LYS A 442 20.82 -11.82 26.46
N ILE A 443 19.82 -11.83 25.58
CA ILE A 443 19.14 -10.61 25.14
C ILE A 443 18.42 -9.95 26.31
N ALA A 444 17.65 -10.71 27.08
CA ALA A 444 16.92 -10.22 28.24
C ALA A 444 17.86 -9.65 29.31
N GLY A 445 19.02 -10.28 29.49
CA GLY A 445 20.02 -9.88 30.52
C GLY A 445 19.59 -10.28 31.94
N ASN A 446 20.29 -9.74 32.93
CA ASN A 446 20.13 -10.09 34.36
C ASN A 446 19.35 -9.00 35.14
N GLY A 447 18.66 -8.10 34.48
CA GLY A 447 17.85 -7.06 35.13
C GLY A 447 16.56 -7.60 35.76
N ASP A 448 15.74 -6.70 36.28
CA ASP A 448 14.39 -7.03 36.72
C ASP A 448 13.50 -7.44 35.52
N GLU A 449 12.32 -7.99 35.82
CA GLU A 449 11.38 -8.48 34.79
C GLU A 449 11.03 -7.41 33.73
N ILE A 450 10.79 -6.19 34.16
CA ILE A 450 10.41 -5.09 33.24
C ILE A 450 11.57 -4.72 32.32
N SER A 451 12.78 -4.68 32.86
CA SER A 451 14.00 -4.46 32.08
C SER A 451 14.21 -5.56 31.05
N GLN A 452 14.02 -6.82 31.45
CA GLN A 452 14.15 -7.97 30.53
C GLN A 452 13.13 -7.93 29.40
N ILE A 453 11.86 -7.61 29.69
CA ILE A 453 10.80 -7.45 28.70
C ILE A 453 11.16 -6.35 27.70
N LYS A 454 11.58 -5.17 28.18
CA LYS A 454 12.00 -4.05 27.34
C LYS A 454 13.22 -4.39 26.48
N ASN A 455 14.21 -5.07 27.03
CA ASN A 455 15.43 -5.45 26.30
C ASN A 455 15.11 -6.34 25.08
N ILE A 456 14.16 -7.27 25.20
CA ILE A 456 13.73 -8.13 24.08
C ILE A 456 13.02 -7.28 23.01
N MET A 457 12.14 -6.35 23.39
CA MET A 457 11.48 -5.45 22.45
C MET A 457 12.50 -4.59 21.69
N TYR A 458 13.43 -3.96 22.40
CA TYR A 458 14.47 -3.13 21.77
C TYR A 458 15.36 -3.96 20.84
N TRP A 459 15.77 -5.15 21.29
CA TRP A 459 16.56 -6.04 20.43
C TRP A 459 15.84 -6.36 19.12
N LEU A 460 14.53 -6.64 19.17
CA LEU A 460 13.76 -6.92 17.95
C LEU A 460 13.69 -5.70 17.04
N HIS A 461 13.39 -4.53 17.59
CA HIS A 461 13.37 -3.26 16.85
C HIS A 461 14.70 -2.96 16.16
N ASP A 462 15.83 -3.24 16.83
CA ASP A 462 17.17 -3.02 16.28
C ASP A 462 17.54 -4.02 15.19
N ASN A 463 16.94 -5.20 15.19
CA ASN A 463 17.33 -6.31 14.30
C ASN A 463 16.43 -6.54 13.10
N ILE A 464 15.19 -6.05 13.12
CA ILE A 464 14.23 -6.13 11.99
C ILE A 464 13.59 -4.77 11.81
N VAL A 465 13.83 -4.15 10.66
CA VAL A 465 13.19 -2.88 10.31
C VAL A 465 11.69 -3.07 10.03
N HIS A 466 10.89 -2.08 10.37
CA HIS A 466 9.48 -2.06 9.96
C HIS A 466 9.37 -1.75 8.47
N ASP A 467 8.59 -2.57 7.76
CA ASP A 467 8.25 -2.41 6.34
C ASP A 467 6.74 -2.65 6.17
N GLY A 468 5.95 -1.58 6.31
CA GLY A 468 4.48 -1.63 6.22
C GLY A 468 3.98 -2.07 4.85
N SER A 469 4.73 -1.76 3.79
CA SER A 469 4.36 -2.05 2.40
C SER A 469 4.79 -3.44 1.93
N GLY A 470 5.82 -4.03 2.56
CA GLY A 470 6.43 -5.27 2.11
C GLY A 470 5.62 -6.54 2.40
N GLY A 471 4.57 -6.46 3.20
CA GLY A 471 3.78 -7.62 3.62
C GLY A 471 4.62 -8.69 4.34
N PHE A 472 4.13 -9.94 4.36
CA PHE A 472 4.91 -11.06 4.87
C PHE A 472 5.89 -11.62 3.82
N PRO A 473 7.06 -12.16 4.25
CA PRO A 473 7.95 -12.90 3.36
C PRO A 473 7.21 -14.08 2.72
N GLN A 474 7.36 -14.25 1.41
CA GLN A 474 6.71 -15.33 0.68
C GLN A 474 7.18 -16.71 1.14
N LYS A 475 6.27 -17.72 1.10
CA LYS A 475 6.55 -19.13 1.47
C LYS A 475 7.15 -19.32 2.86
N THR A 476 6.86 -18.40 3.77
CA THR A 476 7.40 -18.39 5.12
C THR A 476 6.28 -18.64 6.11
N LYS A 477 6.48 -19.57 7.05
CA LYS A 477 5.56 -19.75 8.17
C LYS A 477 5.57 -18.49 9.03
N ARG A 478 4.43 -18.17 9.63
CA ARG A 478 4.26 -16.97 10.46
C ARG A 478 4.61 -17.24 11.91
N ASN A 479 5.85 -17.65 12.15
CA ASN A 479 6.44 -17.80 13.47
C ASN A 479 7.76 -17.03 13.56
N ALA A 480 8.26 -16.83 14.77
CA ALA A 480 9.39 -15.98 15.05
C ALA A 480 10.66 -16.38 14.26
N ILE A 481 10.99 -17.67 14.23
CA ILE A 481 12.23 -18.16 13.61
C ILE A 481 12.16 -18.03 12.08
N ASP A 482 11.05 -18.48 11.47
CA ASP A 482 10.93 -18.47 10.02
C ASP A 482 10.84 -17.03 9.48
N LEU A 483 10.11 -16.14 10.17
CA LEU A 483 10.02 -14.72 9.81
C LEU A 483 11.39 -14.03 9.91
N TYR A 484 12.13 -14.24 11.01
CA TYR A 484 13.46 -13.67 11.18
C TYR A 484 14.43 -14.16 10.09
N ASN A 485 14.49 -15.46 9.85
CA ASN A 485 15.36 -16.04 8.83
C ASN A 485 15.04 -15.51 7.43
N ALA A 486 13.75 -15.38 7.09
CA ALA A 486 13.32 -14.82 5.81
C ALA A 486 13.72 -13.35 5.66
N CYS A 487 13.62 -12.54 6.72
CA CYS A 487 14.10 -11.16 6.70
C CYS A 487 15.60 -11.07 6.42
N LYS A 488 16.39 -11.88 7.09
CA LYS A 488 17.85 -11.90 6.87
C LYS A 488 18.22 -12.40 5.47
N ALA A 489 17.59 -13.48 5.01
CA ALA A 489 17.87 -14.05 3.68
C ALA A 489 17.45 -13.14 2.51
N GLN A 490 16.36 -12.37 2.68
CA GLN A 490 15.80 -11.51 1.64
C GLN A 490 16.19 -10.04 1.79
N ASN A 491 16.96 -9.68 2.81
CA ASN A 491 17.34 -8.30 3.17
C ASN A 491 16.13 -7.35 3.21
N ARG A 492 15.11 -7.72 4.00
CA ARG A 492 13.84 -6.97 4.10
C ARG A 492 13.37 -6.83 5.54
N GLY A 493 12.38 -5.95 5.75
CA GLY A 493 11.67 -5.80 7.01
C GLY A 493 10.40 -6.64 7.13
N LEU A 494 9.67 -6.42 8.22
CA LEU A 494 8.33 -6.93 8.49
C LEU A 494 7.36 -5.77 8.72
N ASN A 495 6.08 -5.99 8.40
CA ASN A 495 5.04 -5.07 8.86
C ASN A 495 4.81 -5.20 10.38
N CYS A 496 4.03 -4.29 10.96
CA CYS A 496 3.72 -4.26 12.39
C CYS A 496 3.21 -5.63 12.92
N ARG A 497 2.37 -6.33 12.14
CA ARG A 497 1.84 -7.65 12.50
C ARG A 497 2.94 -8.72 12.57
N GLY A 498 3.88 -8.72 11.62
CA GLY A 498 5.01 -9.65 11.63
C GLY A 498 5.93 -9.42 12.83
N LEU A 499 6.24 -8.16 13.13
CA LEU A 499 7.03 -7.79 14.32
C LEU A 499 6.32 -8.22 15.61
N ALA A 500 5.00 -8.00 15.70
CA ALA A 500 4.22 -8.38 16.88
C ALA A 500 4.11 -9.90 17.08
N ILE A 501 4.03 -10.69 16.01
CA ILE A 501 4.10 -12.16 16.08
C ILE A 501 5.46 -12.58 16.68
N VAL A 502 6.56 -12.08 16.13
CA VAL A 502 7.90 -12.42 16.61
C VAL A 502 8.05 -12.07 18.10
N LEU A 503 7.67 -10.85 18.49
CA LEU A 503 7.80 -10.40 19.88
C LEU A 503 6.94 -11.21 20.85
N SER A 504 5.68 -11.51 20.49
CA SER A 504 4.80 -12.29 21.37
C SER A 504 5.32 -13.72 21.59
N GLU A 505 5.85 -14.37 20.56
CA GLU A 505 6.46 -15.70 20.69
C GLU A 505 7.76 -15.65 21.53
N MET A 506 8.60 -14.61 21.37
CA MET A 506 9.79 -14.43 22.19
C MET A 506 9.45 -14.26 23.68
N TYR A 507 8.39 -13.52 24.01
CA TYR A 507 7.93 -13.37 25.39
C TYR A 507 7.40 -14.70 25.95
N MET A 508 6.59 -15.45 25.20
CA MET A 508 6.09 -16.76 25.64
C MET A 508 7.24 -17.76 25.85
N ALA A 509 8.27 -17.72 25.00
CA ALA A 509 9.46 -18.55 25.15
C ALA A 509 10.27 -18.23 26.44
N MET A 510 10.15 -17.00 26.96
CA MET A 510 10.70 -16.61 28.27
C MET A 510 9.76 -16.91 29.44
N GLY A 511 8.57 -17.44 29.16
CA GLY A 511 7.57 -17.80 30.16
C GLY A 511 6.64 -16.64 30.57
N TRP A 512 6.61 -15.53 29.82
CA TRP A 512 5.63 -14.47 30.02
C TRP A 512 4.47 -14.67 29.04
N PRO A 513 3.23 -14.86 29.55
CA PRO A 513 2.06 -14.85 28.68
C PRO A 513 2.02 -13.57 27.83
N ALA A 514 1.89 -13.74 26.54
CA ALA A 514 1.86 -12.61 25.62
C ALA A 514 0.92 -12.87 24.44
N ARG A 515 0.35 -11.81 23.89
CA ARG A 515 -0.45 -11.85 22.68
C ARG A 515 -0.37 -10.52 21.94
N PHE A 516 -0.47 -10.56 20.64
CA PHE A 516 -0.58 -9.33 19.91
C PHE A 516 -2.03 -8.84 19.83
N ILE A 517 -2.20 -7.53 19.73
CA ILE A 517 -3.47 -6.85 19.58
C ILE A 517 -3.45 -6.11 18.24
N THR A 518 -4.36 -6.46 17.35
CA THR A 518 -4.64 -5.66 16.16
C THR A 518 -5.55 -4.51 16.57
N CYS A 519 -5.09 -3.30 16.32
CA CYS A 519 -5.78 -2.06 16.62
C CYS A 519 -6.30 -1.48 15.31
N GLU A 520 -7.60 -1.23 15.21
CA GLU A 520 -8.26 -0.84 13.97
C GLU A 520 -9.09 0.42 14.16
N PRO A 521 -9.15 1.30 13.13
CA PRO A 521 -9.94 2.53 13.17
C PRO A 521 -11.46 2.24 13.11
N LYS A 522 -12.26 3.22 13.47
CA LYS A 522 -13.72 3.15 13.33
C LYS A 522 -14.14 2.85 11.89
N ASP A 523 -13.48 3.48 10.93
CA ASP A 523 -13.74 3.32 9.49
C ASP A 523 -12.83 2.26 8.85
N TYR A 524 -12.65 1.10 9.51
CA TYR A 524 -11.77 0.02 9.07
C TYR A 524 -12.07 -0.52 7.66
N ARG A 525 -13.25 -0.24 7.09
CA ARG A 525 -13.63 -0.67 5.74
C ARG A 525 -13.02 0.20 4.63
N HIS A 526 -12.73 1.47 4.94
CA HIS A 526 -12.18 2.44 3.98
C HIS A 526 -10.78 2.93 4.38
N ASP A 527 -10.35 2.66 5.61
CA ASP A 527 -9.01 2.95 6.10
C ASP A 527 -8.29 1.63 6.41
N ASN A 528 -7.42 1.21 5.50
CA ASN A 528 -6.66 -0.03 5.62
C ASN A 528 -5.44 0.10 6.54
N ASP A 529 -5.17 1.29 7.07
CA ASP A 529 -4.05 1.54 7.97
C ASP A 529 -4.43 1.18 9.41
N CYS A 530 -4.13 -0.05 9.79
CA CYS A 530 -4.26 -0.58 11.14
C CYS A 530 -2.89 -0.71 11.80
N HIS A 531 -2.86 -0.84 13.11
CA HIS A 531 -1.62 -1.10 13.85
C HIS A 531 -1.68 -2.37 14.67
N VAL A 532 -0.52 -3.00 14.90
CA VAL A 532 -0.44 -4.22 15.71
C VAL A 532 0.64 -4.05 16.77
N ILE A 533 0.24 -4.18 18.01
CA ILE A 533 1.10 -4.07 19.20
C ILE A 533 1.08 -5.39 19.97
N VAL A 534 1.98 -5.54 20.95
CA VAL A 534 2.02 -6.70 21.83
C VAL A 534 1.64 -6.28 23.24
N MET A 535 0.82 -7.06 23.91
CA MET A 535 0.70 -7.01 25.35
C MET A 535 1.32 -8.24 25.98
N VAL A 536 2.08 -8.02 27.04
CA VAL A 536 2.75 -9.05 27.82
C VAL A 536 2.32 -8.94 29.28
N TRP A 537 2.11 -10.09 29.92
CA TRP A 537 1.74 -10.13 31.33
C TRP A 537 2.97 -9.97 32.23
N SER A 538 3.07 -8.88 32.95
CA SER A 538 4.05 -8.70 34.00
C SER A 538 3.57 -9.33 35.31
N ARG A 539 4.31 -10.29 35.83
CA ARG A 539 4.06 -10.89 37.15
C ARG A 539 4.36 -9.89 38.26
N THR A 540 5.41 -9.08 38.07
CA THR A 540 5.82 -8.03 39.02
C THR A 540 4.75 -7.00 39.22
N LEU A 541 4.10 -6.55 38.13
CA LEU A 541 3.02 -5.55 38.19
C LEU A 541 1.63 -6.19 38.38
N GLY A 542 1.50 -7.51 38.17
CA GLY A 542 0.22 -8.21 38.23
C GLY A 542 -0.77 -7.77 37.17
N LYS A 543 -0.29 -7.31 36.01
CA LYS A 543 -1.11 -6.73 34.94
C LYS A 543 -0.49 -6.90 33.55
N TRP A 544 -1.31 -6.71 32.52
CA TRP A 544 -0.86 -6.55 31.15
C TRP A 544 -0.15 -5.21 30.96
N ILE A 545 0.89 -5.19 30.12
CA ILE A 545 1.61 -3.98 29.72
C ILE A 545 1.77 -3.92 28.20
N TRP A 546 1.77 -2.73 27.65
CA TRP A 546 1.94 -2.42 26.23
C TRP A 546 3.39 -2.43 25.80
N MET A 547 3.72 -3.19 24.75
CA MET A 547 5.01 -3.19 24.08
C MET A 547 4.80 -3.11 22.57
N ASP A 548 5.37 -2.11 21.92
CA ASP A 548 5.28 -1.92 20.48
C ASP A 548 6.65 -2.05 19.81
N PRO A 549 6.90 -3.17 19.13
CA PRO A 549 8.19 -3.38 18.47
C PRO A 549 8.40 -2.52 17.22
N THR A 550 7.34 -1.97 16.63
CA THR A 550 7.42 -1.11 15.43
C THR A 550 8.09 0.21 15.74
N PHE A 551 7.75 0.78 16.89
CA PHE A 551 8.23 2.10 17.32
C PHE A 551 9.16 2.03 18.54
N ALA A 552 9.55 0.85 18.99
CA ALA A 552 10.22 0.65 20.28
C ALA A 552 9.48 1.37 21.43
N ALA A 553 8.14 1.32 21.42
CA ALA A 553 7.31 2.16 22.26
C ALA A 553 6.62 1.40 23.38
N TYR A 554 6.51 2.05 24.54
CA TYR A 554 5.66 1.68 25.64
C TYR A 554 5.07 2.93 26.29
N VAL A 555 3.96 2.77 26.98
CA VAL A 555 3.18 3.88 27.53
C VAL A 555 3.06 3.76 29.04
N CYS A 556 3.30 4.86 29.73
CA CYS A 556 3.15 4.98 31.18
C CYS A 556 2.09 6.05 31.54
N ASP A 557 1.63 5.99 32.79
CA ASP A 557 0.97 7.12 33.41
C ASP A 557 2.00 8.19 33.89
N GLU A 558 1.49 9.25 34.51
CA GLU A 558 2.29 10.36 35.08
C GLU A 558 3.23 9.93 36.21
N ASN A 559 3.01 8.76 36.82
CA ASN A 559 3.82 8.20 37.90
C ASN A 559 4.86 7.17 37.38
N GLY A 560 4.88 6.93 36.07
CA GLY A 560 5.79 5.97 35.43
C GLY A 560 5.27 4.52 35.47
N LEU A 561 4.01 4.28 35.85
CA LEU A 561 3.40 2.95 35.81
C LEU A 561 3.06 2.57 34.38
N LEU A 562 3.56 1.42 33.91
CA LEU A 562 3.27 0.87 32.59
C LEU A 562 1.78 0.54 32.44
N LEU A 563 1.23 0.90 31.30
CA LEU A 563 -0.19 0.76 30.97
C LEU A 563 -0.42 -0.32 29.91
N HIS A 564 -1.64 -0.88 29.88
CA HIS A 564 -2.09 -1.75 28.78
C HIS A 564 -3.00 -0.97 27.80
N PRO A 565 -3.30 -1.51 26.61
CA PRO A 565 -4.04 -0.76 25.56
C PRO A 565 -5.40 -0.22 26.01
N GLY A 566 -6.15 -0.95 26.83
CA GLY A 566 -7.43 -0.49 27.37
C GLY A 566 -7.28 0.71 28.31
N GLU A 567 -6.25 0.70 29.19
CA GLU A 567 -5.97 1.85 30.08
C GLU A 567 -5.52 3.08 29.27
N VAL A 568 -4.70 2.89 28.25
CA VAL A 568 -4.28 3.98 27.35
C VAL A 568 -5.49 4.56 26.64
N ARG A 569 -6.35 3.72 26.05
CA ARG A 569 -7.60 4.15 25.43
C ARG A 569 -8.49 4.94 26.39
N GLN A 570 -8.70 4.43 27.59
CA GLN A 570 -9.54 5.09 28.60
C GLN A 570 -8.96 6.44 29.01
N ARG A 571 -7.63 6.53 29.19
CA ARG A 571 -6.98 7.80 29.55
C ARG A 571 -7.04 8.81 28.40
N LEU A 572 -6.96 8.39 27.13
CA LEU A 572 -7.19 9.26 25.97
C LEU A 572 -8.63 9.81 25.97
N ILE A 573 -9.63 8.97 26.25
CA ILE A 573 -11.04 9.37 26.35
C ILE A 573 -11.24 10.39 27.48
N GLU A 574 -10.66 10.14 28.63
CA GLU A 574 -10.80 10.97 29.83
C GLU A 574 -9.89 12.21 29.80
N GLY A 575 -8.94 12.30 28.87
CA GLY A 575 -7.96 13.38 28.84
C GLY A 575 -6.94 13.31 29.98
N LYS A 576 -6.70 12.12 30.54
CA LYS A 576 -5.70 11.90 31.57
C LYS A 576 -4.28 11.87 31.02
N PRO A 577 -3.26 12.28 31.78
CA PRO A 577 -1.88 12.29 31.32
C PRO A 577 -1.40 10.91 30.85
N LEU A 578 -0.66 10.89 29.75
CA LEU A 578 0.04 9.73 29.19
C LEU A 578 1.48 10.11 28.90
N VAL A 579 2.40 9.20 29.16
CA VAL A 579 3.83 9.39 28.95
C VAL A 579 4.33 8.31 27.99
N LEU A 580 4.76 8.72 26.81
CA LEU A 580 5.47 7.88 25.84
C LEU A 580 6.96 7.85 26.23
N ASN A 581 7.64 6.70 26.10
CA ASN A 581 9.08 6.66 26.31
C ASN A 581 9.83 7.58 25.33
N LYS A 582 10.87 8.24 25.83
CA LYS A 582 11.59 9.30 25.08
C LYS A 582 12.34 8.82 23.85
N ASP A 583 12.65 7.54 23.79
CA ASP A 583 13.40 6.88 22.73
C ASP A 583 12.52 6.13 21.72
N ALA A 584 11.21 6.28 21.83
CA ALA A 584 10.28 5.75 20.83
C ALA A 584 10.59 6.34 19.45
N ASN A 585 10.78 5.47 18.46
CA ASN A 585 11.17 5.90 17.11
C ASN A 585 10.75 4.90 16.04
N TRP A 586 10.61 5.37 14.80
CA TRP A 586 10.39 4.51 13.64
C TRP A 586 11.71 4.25 12.92
N ASN A 587 12.16 2.98 12.93
CA ASN A 587 13.34 2.50 12.20
C ASN A 587 14.62 3.32 12.46
N HIS A 588 14.82 3.86 13.66
CA HIS A 588 15.92 4.78 14.00
C HIS A 588 16.02 6.04 13.14
N LYS A 589 14.93 6.39 12.44
CA LYS A 589 14.89 7.55 11.53
C LYS A 589 14.03 8.68 12.05
N THR A 590 12.86 8.36 12.60
CA THR A 590 11.87 9.36 13.01
C THR A 590 11.49 9.13 14.46
N MET A 591 11.87 10.07 15.33
CA MET A 591 11.44 10.06 16.73
C MET A 591 9.95 10.29 16.81
N GLN A 592 9.30 9.61 17.75
CA GLN A 592 7.87 9.74 17.97
C GLN A 592 7.59 10.72 19.10
N THR A 593 6.67 11.64 18.87
CA THR A 593 6.09 12.45 19.95
C THR A 593 4.85 11.75 20.53
N LYS A 594 4.44 12.17 21.72
CA LYS A 594 3.15 11.72 22.29
C LYS A 594 1.99 12.11 21.38
N GLU A 595 2.03 13.32 20.85
CA GLU A 595 1.04 13.88 19.95
C GLU A 595 0.89 13.05 18.68
N ASP A 596 2.00 12.75 17.98
CA ASP A 596 1.96 11.97 16.74
C ASP A 596 1.56 10.51 16.99
N TYR A 597 2.17 9.87 18.01
CA TYR A 597 1.96 8.46 18.25
C TYR A 597 0.65 8.16 18.98
N LEU A 598 0.34 8.85 20.12
CA LEU A 598 -0.81 8.55 20.93
C LEU A 598 -2.06 9.32 20.52
N ASP A 599 -1.96 10.66 20.39
CA ASP A 599 -3.14 11.51 20.21
C ASP A 599 -3.68 11.45 18.76
N GLU A 600 -2.84 11.02 17.79
CA GLU A 600 -3.24 10.85 16.40
C GLU A 600 -3.28 9.40 15.98
N TYR A 601 -2.11 8.76 15.84
CA TYR A 601 -2.02 7.43 15.22
C TYR A 601 -2.73 6.36 16.05
N MET A 602 -2.47 6.31 17.35
CA MET A 602 -3.12 5.31 18.20
C MET A 602 -4.55 5.72 18.59
N ALA A 603 -4.87 7.00 18.75
CA ALA A 603 -6.27 7.44 18.94
C ALA A 603 -7.15 7.00 17.76
N LYS A 604 -6.64 7.02 16.52
CA LYS A 604 -7.31 6.44 15.35
C LYS A 604 -7.53 4.94 15.51
N ASN A 605 -6.49 4.22 15.87
CA ASN A 605 -6.42 2.76 15.81
C ASN A 605 -6.93 2.04 17.09
N LEU A 606 -7.18 2.74 18.19
CA LEU A 606 -7.72 2.14 19.43
C LEU A 606 -9.25 2.06 19.46
N TYR A 607 -9.93 2.10 18.31
CA TYR A 607 -11.38 2.00 18.26
C TYR A 607 -11.86 0.55 18.38
N TYR A 608 -11.27 -0.37 17.60
CA TYR A 608 -11.49 -1.81 17.69
C TYR A 608 -10.19 -2.51 18.07
N LEU A 609 -10.28 -3.52 18.94
CA LEU A 609 -9.13 -4.27 19.43
C LEU A 609 -9.36 -5.75 19.23
N SER A 610 -8.50 -6.39 18.42
CA SER A 610 -8.70 -7.78 18.04
C SER A 610 -7.50 -8.65 18.40
N THR A 611 -7.75 -9.90 18.80
CA THR A 611 -6.71 -10.87 19.15
C THR A 611 -7.20 -12.32 19.02
N TYR A 612 -6.27 -13.27 19.01
CA TYR A 612 -6.60 -14.70 19.04
C TYR A 612 -6.83 -15.22 20.46
N LEU A 613 -7.79 -16.15 20.59
CA LEU A 613 -8.06 -16.83 21.86
C LEU A 613 -6.92 -17.75 22.29
N ASN A 614 -6.32 -18.46 21.32
CA ASN A 614 -5.22 -19.40 21.57
C ASN A 614 -3.93 -18.78 21.02
N ASN A 615 -2.95 -18.53 21.89
CA ASN A 615 -1.70 -17.86 21.55
C ASN A 615 -0.51 -18.83 21.67
N GLY A 616 0.29 -18.89 20.60
CA GLY A 616 1.46 -19.79 20.51
C GLY A 616 2.14 -19.65 19.17
N SER A 617 3.02 -20.57 18.82
CA SER A 617 3.71 -20.56 17.53
C SER A 617 2.73 -20.76 16.37
N ASN A 618 2.91 -19.99 15.29
CA ASN A 618 2.04 -20.00 14.10
C ASN A 618 0.55 -19.71 14.42
N VAL A 619 0.26 -18.81 15.32
CA VAL A 619 -1.09 -18.52 15.81
C VAL A 619 -2.12 -18.27 14.70
N GLU A 620 -1.70 -17.73 13.56
CA GLU A 620 -2.58 -17.44 12.42
C GLU A 620 -2.91 -18.67 11.56
N ASN A 621 -2.21 -19.79 11.74
CA ASN A 621 -2.41 -20.97 10.92
C ASN A 621 -3.57 -21.81 11.46
N GLY A 622 -4.69 -21.84 10.75
CA GLY A 622 -5.87 -22.67 11.09
C GLY A 622 -6.75 -22.11 12.21
N ASN A 623 -6.55 -20.88 12.68
CA ASN A 623 -7.22 -20.31 13.86
C ASN A 623 -8.33 -19.29 13.53
N LEU A 624 -8.87 -19.25 12.32
CA LEU A 624 -9.86 -18.25 11.87
C LEU A 624 -11.12 -18.17 12.77
N GLY A 625 -11.55 -19.28 13.38
CA GLY A 625 -12.69 -19.30 14.31
C GLY A 625 -12.41 -18.76 15.73
N ASN A 626 -11.16 -18.45 16.05
CA ASN A 626 -10.71 -18.05 17.40
C ASN A 626 -10.18 -16.61 17.47
N TYR A 627 -10.55 -15.79 16.51
CA TYR A 627 -10.20 -14.35 16.47
C TYR A 627 -11.35 -13.54 17.03
N PHE A 628 -11.09 -12.76 18.07
CA PHE A 628 -12.09 -11.99 18.81
C PHE A 628 -11.80 -10.52 18.76
N THR A 629 -12.86 -9.72 18.59
CA THR A 629 -12.79 -8.26 18.53
C THR A 629 -13.57 -7.65 19.67
N LEU A 630 -12.87 -6.88 20.51
CA LEU A 630 -13.49 -5.99 21.50
C LEU A 630 -13.94 -4.70 20.79
N LYS A 631 -15.23 -4.39 20.90
CA LYS A 631 -15.82 -3.22 20.28
C LYS A 631 -16.75 -2.48 21.23
N PRO A 632 -16.90 -1.14 21.10
CA PRO A 632 -17.86 -0.41 21.90
C PRO A 632 -19.30 -0.74 21.52
N GLU A 633 -20.22 -0.60 22.45
CA GLU A 633 -21.66 -0.78 22.23
C GLU A 633 -22.16 0.15 21.10
N GLY A 634 -23.14 -0.33 20.33
CA GLY A 634 -23.69 0.40 19.19
C GLY A 634 -22.82 0.35 17.92
N SER A 635 -21.68 -0.37 17.95
CA SER A 635 -20.85 -0.57 16.76
C SER A 635 -21.43 -1.66 15.86
N ASP A 636 -21.45 -1.41 14.55
CA ASP A 636 -21.89 -2.34 13.50
C ASP A 636 -20.74 -3.15 12.85
N ALA A 637 -19.51 -3.00 13.35
CA ALA A 637 -18.36 -3.70 12.82
C ALA A 637 -18.52 -5.22 12.87
N GLN A 638 -18.08 -5.89 11.81
CA GLN A 638 -18.06 -7.35 11.68
C GLN A 638 -16.61 -7.80 11.45
N ILE A 639 -15.84 -7.90 12.53
CA ILE A 639 -14.42 -8.28 12.51
C ILE A 639 -14.24 -9.48 13.44
N GLY A 640 -14.24 -10.70 12.89
CA GLY A 640 -14.09 -11.92 13.69
C GLY A 640 -15.31 -12.21 14.58
N ASN A 641 -15.07 -12.80 15.76
CA ASN A 641 -16.08 -12.99 16.79
C ASN A 641 -16.14 -11.74 17.67
N ASP A 642 -17.30 -11.17 17.82
CA ASP A 642 -17.48 -9.93 18.57
C ASP A 642 -17.55 -10.16 20.07
N THR A 643 -16.97 -9.24 20.83
CA THR A 643 -17.23 -9.07 22.27
C THR A 643 -17.35 -7.60 22.60
N TYR A 644 -18.23 -7.28 23.54
CA TYR A 644 -18.38 -5.95 24.14
C TYR A 644 -17.84 -5.91 25.57
N ASP A 645 -17.46 -7.08 26.12
CA ASP A 645 -16.99 -7.26 27.48
C ASP A 645 -15.48 -7.06 27.57
N GLU A 646 -15.07 -5.89 28.02
CA GLU A 646 -13.65 -5.57 28.19
C GLU A 646 -13.02 -6.37 29.34
N SER A 647 -13.77 -6.75 30.38
CA SER A 647 -13.24 -7.50 31.52
C SER A 647 -12.85 -8.91 31.11
N TRP A 648 -13.64 -9.55 30.25
CA TRP A 648 -13.31 -10.81 29.64
C TRP A 648 -12.12 -10.65 28.67
N PHE A 649 -12.11 -9.60 27.85
CA PHE A 649 -11.04 -9.40 26.88
C PHE A 649 -9.68 -9.17 27.55
N TRP A 650 -9.64 -8.48 28.70
CA TRP A 650 -8.41 -8.23 29.48
C TRP A 650 -8.21 -9.24 30.61
N GLN A 651 -8.90 -10.40 30.61
CA GLN A 651 -8.75 -11.40 31.66
C GLN A 651 -7.29 -11.75 31.93
N LYS A 652 -6.97 -12.09 33.17
CA LYS A 652 -5.64 -12.59 33.56
C LYS A 652 -5.35 -13.92 32.87
N PRO A 653 -4.05 -14.19 32.51
CA PRO A 653 -3.65 -15.44 31.88
C PRO A 653 -3.78 -16.63 32.80
#